data_1be55df4ddc3f7f3fb51e02d3b8e8509
#
_entry.id   1be55df4ddc3f7f3fb51e02d3b8e8509
#
_cell.length_a   1.000
_cell.length_b   1.000
_cell.length_c   1.000
_cell.angle_alpha   90.00
_cell.angle_beta   90.00
_cell.angle_gamma   90.00
#
_symmetry.space_group_name_H-M   'P 1'
#
loop_
_entity.id
_entity.type
_entity.pdbx_description
1 polymer ?
#
loop_
_entity_poly.entity_id
_entity_poly.type
_entity_poly.pdbx_seq_one_letter_code
_entity_poly.pdbx_strand_id
1 'polypeptide(L)'
;VRALAKYSFYAVFLAPFVGAFLGALSTSSNYWESWKVAFFSEALGFLTLMPAILGWAREIPAWAQKTRAYYLEATALLVALVILGHLALAAPGRSTPPALLYSLVPLLLWSTLRFGSTGVSTAMIAIAFVSIWGAVHGRGPFTEPGPHINVLSLQLFLFFTAAPFMTLAALAEERTQGEQVLRQKEAELKEAQRLAKVGSWQWAPDTDSVTWSEELYRIASLDPGLPPVNYKEHAKLYTAESWQRLRCAVEEALRTGTPYELDLEMVPFNGNPRWVIARGEAQRDTAGRVVRLLGTIQDITERRLAQEKLRKSEEWFRLAVQAGRMYAFEWDAATDVIVRSGQCTDILNWMDDPTRDTGRQFLPRVHPDDREAYAAPENGLSPENPTYESSYRVLRPDGSAIWLEANGRVLFDDQGRMLRIIGLVADVTNRKVAEEALSSVSRRMIEAQEQERTRIARELHDDIGQRLALLTIELEQLQENGRDLSAEVRRRMGKLRKQTSEIATDIQALSHELHSSKLDYLGIAAAVRGFCKEFGEQRKMEIDFKTDDLPRPLPRDISLCLFRVLQEALNNSAKHSGAQRCEVELWATSEEIHLRVSDSGAGFDNEVAKKTRGLGLISMEERLKLLNGTLSIDSQLKRGTTIHARVPLNSGSDAMRTAG
;
A
#
# COMPACT_ATOMS: atom_id res chain seq x y z
N VAL A 1 -13.43 54.35 -12.03
CA VAL A 1 -14.15 55.64 -11.95
C VAL A 1 -14.04 56.26 -10.56
N ARG A 2 -14.43 55.60 -9.45
CA ARG A 2 -14.35 56.17 -8.07
C ARG A 2 -12.93 56.58 -7.66
N ALA A 3 -11.91 55.76 -7.95
CA ALA A 3 -10.53 56.09 -7.65
C ALA A 3 -10.02 57.29 -8.47
N LEU A 4 -10.37 57.32 -9.77
CA LEU A 4 -10.04 58.41 -10.65
C LEU A 4 -10.74 59.73 -10.22
N ALA A 5 -12.03 59.67 -9.89
CA ALA A 5 -12.77 60.81 -9.39
C ALA A 5 -12.15 61.37 -8.09
N LYS A 6 -11.75 60.49 -7.16
CA LYS A 6 -11.04 60.91 -5.94
C LYS A 6 -9.68 61.54 -6.26
N TYR A 7 -8.88 60.89 -7.11
CA TYR A 7 -7.59 61.42 -7.53
C TYR A 7 -7.75 62.78 -8.20
N SER A 8 -8.66 62.91 -9.16
CA SER A 8 -8.94 64.18 -9.82
C SER A 8 -9.37 65.27 -8.84
N PHE A 9 -10.24 64.92 -7.89
CA PHE A 9 -10.69 65.88 -6.91
C PHE A 9 -9.57 66.38 -5.97
N TYR A 10 -8.83 65.45 -5.39
CA TYR A 10 -7.80 65.81 -4.41
C TYR A 10 -6.51 66.31 -5.04
N ALA A 11 -6.00 65.66 -6.07
CA ALA A 11 -4.71 65.97 -6.66
C ALA A 11 -4.81 67.09 -7.72
N VAL A 12 -5.88 67.12 -8.52
CA VAL A 12 -6.01 68.08 -9.62
C VAL A 12 -6.73 69.36 -9.21
N PHE A 13 -7.65 69.27 -8.26
CA PHE A 13 -8.41 70.49 -7.83
C PHE A 13 -8.04 70.96 -6.42
N LEU A 14 -8.13 70.07 -5.39
CA LEU A 14 -7.97 70.50 -4.01
C LEU A 14 -6.52 70.92 -3.68
N ALA A 15 -5.55 70.14 -4.04
CA ALA A 15 -4.15 70.41 -3.73
C ALA A 15 -3.64 71.69 -4.47
N PRO A 16 -3.86 71.79 -5.79
CA PRO A 16 -3.50 73.08 -6.51
C PRO A 16 -4.29 74.31 -6.01
N PHE A 17 -5.55 74.07 -5.59
CA PHE A 17 -6.35 75.19 -5.04
C PHE A 17 -5.74 75.72 -3.75
N VAL A 18 -5.35 74.86 -2.84
CA VAL A 18 -4.70 75.26 -1.57
C VAL A 18 -3.30 75.82 -1.81
N GLY A 19 -2.49 75.20 -2.68
CA GLY A 19 -1.15 75.66 -3.04
C GLY A 19 -1.16 77.04 -3.67
N ALA A 20 -2.06 77.29 -4.64
CA ALA A 20 -2.25 78.59 -5.29
C ALA A 20 -2.74 79.67 -4.31
N PHE A 21 -3.60 79.32 -3.37
CA PHE A 21 -4.05 80.24 -2.32
C PHE A 21 -2.88 80.72 -1.43
N LEU A 22 -2.03 79.77 -0.98
CA LEU A 22 -0.87 80.10 -0.16
C LEU A 22 0.17 80.91 -0.94
N GLY A 23 0.42 80.63 -2.21
CA GLY A 23 1.34 81.34 -3.08
C GLY A 23 0.86 82.76 -3.39
N ALA A 24 -0.42 82.99 -3.63
CA ALA A 24 -1.00 84.27 -3.92
C ALA A 24 -1.00 85.23 -2.72
N LEU A 25 -1.00 84.68 -1.49
CA LEU A 25 -0.87 85.52 -0.27
C LEU A 25 0.51 86.19 -0.13
N SER A 26 1.54 85.66 -0.78
CA SER A 26 2.91 86.18 -0.71
C SER A 26 3.27 87.23 -1.75
N THR A 27 2.41 87.48 -2.72
CA THR A 27 2.65 88.43 -3.83
C THR A 27 1.77 89.67 -3.72
N SER A 28 2.33 90.87 -3.92
CA SER A 28 1.64 92.18 -3.86
C SER A 28 0.84 92.49 -5.12
N SER A 29 0.70 91.60 -6.08
CA SER A 29 -0.02 91.72 -7.34
C SER A 29 -1.49 91.26 -7.18
N ASN A 30 -2.31 91.50 -8.21
CA ASN A 30 -3.74 91.19 -8.24
C ASN A 30 -3.95 89.69 -7.88
N TYR A 31 -4.42 89.41 -6.65
CA TYR A 31 -4.57 88.13 -6.04
C TYR A 31 -5.22 87.05 -6.96
N TRP A 32 -6.33 87.44 -7.60
CA TRP A 32 -7.10 86.51 -8.42
C TRP A 32 -6.40 86.14 -9.74
N GLU A 33 -5.59 86.98 -10.31
CA GLU A 33 -4.81 86.66 -11.51
C GLU A 33 -3.64 85.72 -11.17
N SER A 34 -2.91 86.00 -10.11
CA SER A 34 -1.84 85.16 -9.64
C SER A 34 -2.35 83.77 -9.21
N TRP A 35 -3.50 83.77 -8.54
CA TRP A 35 -4.13 82.49 -8.14
C TRP A 35 -4.52 81.62 -9.35
N LYS A 36 -5.16 82.22 -10.39
CA LYS A 36 -5.52 81.42 -11.58
C LYS A 36 -4.31 80.78 -12.26
N VAL A 37 -3.23 81.58 -12.45
CA VAL A 37 -2.01 81.08 -13.09
C VAL A 37 -1.38 79.95 -12.27
N ALA A 38 -1.26 80.11 -10.96
CA ALA A 38 -0.71 79.11 -10.07
C ALA A 38 -1.58 77.84 -10.04
N PHE A 39 -2.91 77.98 -9.91
CA PHE A 39 -3.85 76.87 -9.93
C PHE A 39 -3.73 75.98 -11.18
N PHE A 40 -3.80 76.60 -12.37
CA PHE A 40 -3.72 75.91 -13.63
C PHE A 40 -2.33 75.29 -13.87
N SER A 41 -1.26 75.95 -13.38
CA SER A 41 0.10 75.38 -13.46
C SER A 41 0.23 74.12 -12.67
N GLU A 42 -0.20 74.13 -11.40
CA GLU A 42 -0.16 72.93 -10.55
C GLU A 42 -1.11 71.82 -11.02
N ALA A 43 -2.36 72.22 -11.37
CA ALA A 43 -3.35 71.28 -11.89
C ALA A 43 -2.86 70.56 -13.17
N LEU A 44 -2.21 71.30 -14.07
CA LEU A 44 -1.63 70.74 -15.29
C LEU A 44 -0.46 69.79 -14.98
N GLY A 45 0.41 70.13 -14.01
CA GLY A 45 1.49 69.23 -13.54
C GLY A 45 0.96 67.93 -13.02
N PHE A 46 -0.06 67.94 -12.15
CA PHE A 46 -0.72 66.75 -11.65
C PHE A 46 -1.47 65.95 -12.73
N LEU A 47 -2.04 66.63 -13.73
CA LEU A 47 -2.79 65.96 -14.79
C LEU A 47 -1.89 65.34 -15.87
N THR A 48 -0.68 65.88 -16.12
CA THR A 48 0.19 65.46 -17.22
C THR A 48 1.49 64.78 -16.73
N LEU A 49 2.27 65.47 -15.87
CA LEU A 49 3.58 64.98 -15.43
C LEU A 49 3.47 63.79 -14.50
N MET A 50 2.57 63.85 -13.52
CA MET A 50 2.45 62.75 -12.53
C MET A 50 2.04 61.41 -13.17
N PRO A 51 1.00 61.32 -14.03
CA PRO A 51 0.64 60.10 -14.71
C PRO A 51 1.73 59.58 -15.66
N ALA A 52 2.48 60.50 -16.31
CA ALA A 52 3.61 60.09 -17.16
C ALA A 52 4.73 59.42 -16.35
N ILE A 53 5.16 60.07 -15.25
CA ILE A 53 6.24 59.54 -14.39
C ILE A 53 5.81 58.19 -13.79
N LEU A 54 4.60 58.08 -13.22
CA LEU A 54 4.09 56.83 -12.64
C LEU A 54 3.89 55.75 -13.70
N GLY A 55 3.40 56.11 -14.88
CA GLY A 55 3.23 55.20 -16.01
C GLY A 55 4.56 54.65 -16.52
N TRP A 56 5.55 55.53 -16.75
CA TRP A 56 6.89 55.09 -17.14
C TRP A 56 7.54 54.20 -16.09
N ALA A 57 7.49 54.58 -14.81
CA ALA A 57 8.05 53.76 -13.72
C ALA A 57 7.41 52.38 -13.67
N ARG A 58 6.11 52.24 -13.91
CA ARG A 58 5.38 50.99 -13.96
C ARG A 58 5.68 50.16 -15.21
N GLU A 59 5.91 50.80 -16.34
CA GLU A 59 6.14 50.12 -17.62
C GLU A 59 7.60 49.74 -17.87
N ILE A 60 8.59 50.38 -17.23
CA ILE A 60 10.03 50.08 -17.39
C ILE A 60 10.34 48.57 -17.29
N PRO A 61 9.83 47.82 -16.30
CA PRO A 61 10.09 46.37 -16.20
C PRO A 61 9.54 45.55 -17.38
N ALA A 62 8.49 46.04 -18.04
CA ALA A 62 7.81 45.34 -19.13
C ALA A 62 8.33 45.77 -20.53
N TRP A 63 9.18 46.78 -20.62
CA TRP A 63 9.69 47.30 -21.92
C TRP A 63 10.38 46.22 -22.74
N ALA A 64 11.21 45.36 -22.12
CA ALA A 64 11.89 44.31 -22.84
C ALA A 64 10.95 43.25 -23.49
N GLN A 65 9.69 43.21 -23.08
CA GLN A 65 8.70 42.22 -23.56
C GLN A 65 7.78 42.76 -24.67
N LYS A 66 7.82 44.09 -24.95
CA LYS A 66 6.98 44.70 -25.98
C LYS A 66 7.58 44.45 -27.39
N THR A 67 6.70 44.37 -28.40
CA THR A 67 7.10 44.10 -29.78
C THR A 67 7.78 45.31 -30.41
N ARG A 68 8.69 45.07 -31.39
CA ARG A 68 9.32 46.16 -32.17
C ARG A 68 8.30 47.08 -32.83
N ALA A 69 7.16 46.55 -33.27
CA ALA A 69 6.07 47.32 -33.85
C ALA A 69 5.51 48.36 -32.87
N TYR A 70 5.37 48.01 -31.58
CA TYR A 70 4.91 48.93 -30.52
C TYR A 70 5.82 50.16 -30.40
N TYR A 71 7.14 49.99 -30.42
CA TYR A 71 8.11 51.10 -30.32
C TYR A 71 8.13 51.93 -31.58
N LEU A 72 8.02 51.33 -32.76
CA LEU A 72 7.93 52.07 -34.03
C LEU A 72 6.67 52.95 -34.07
N GLU A 73 5.53 52.41 -33.65
CA GLU A 73 4.24 53.09 -33.57
C GLU A 73 4.29 54.25 -32.57
N ALA A 74 4.83 54.03 -31.36
CA ALA A 74 5.00 55.07 -30.35
C ALA A 74 5.92 56.20 -30.81
N THR A 75 7.04 55.85 -31.45
CA THR A 75 8.00 56.79 -31.97
C THR A 75 7.39 57.62 -33.14
N ALA A 76 6.70 56.96 -34.08
CA ALA A 76 6.02 57.59 -35.18
C ALA A 76 4.96 58.60 -34.69
N LEU A 77 4.15 58.21 -33.67
CA LEU A 77 3.17 59.05 -33.05
C LEU A 77 3.81 60.26 -32.38
N LEU A 78 4.89 60.09 -31.63
CA LEU A 78 5.61 61.17 -30.97
C LEU A 78 6.20 62.18 -32.00
N VAL A 79 6.82 61.61 -33.05
CA VAL A 79 7.37 62.47 -34.16
C VAL A 79 6.26 63.24 -34.85
N ALA A 80 5.11 62.62 -35.16
CA ALA A 80 3.96 63.27 -35.76
C ALA A 80 3.39 64.40 -34.85
N LEU A 81 3.30 64.12 -33.52
CA LEU A 81 2.88 65.10 -32.52
C LEU A 81 3.83 66.29 -32.45
N VAL A 82 5.15 66.05 -32.50
CA VAL A 82 6.14 67.15 -32.48
C VAL A 82 6.08 67.94 -33.78
N ILE A 83 5.97 67.32 -34.94
CA ILE A 83 5.87 68.03 -36.25
C ILE A 83 4.59 68.83 -36.33
N LEU A 84 3.41 68.23 -36.10
CA LEU A 84 2.13 68.91 -36.15
C LEU A 84 2.01 69.95 -35.04
N GLY A 85 2.53 69.65 -33.85
CA GLY A 85 2.63 70.58 -32.74
C GLY A 85 3.49 71.82 -33.12
N HIS A 86 4.62 71.64 -33.77
CA HIS A 86 5.47 72.73 -34.23
C HIS A 86 4.76 73.57 -35.29
N LEU A 87 4.08 73.00 -36.26
CA LEU A 87 3.31 73.65 -37.26
C LEU A 87 2.11 74.46 -36.70
N ALA A 88 1.42 73.89 -35.69
CA ALA A 88 0.22 74.51 -35.09
C ALA A 88 0.53 75.53 -34.00
N LEU A 89 1.59 75.31 -33.19
CA LEU A 89 1.84 76.04 -31.94
C LEU A 89 3.13 76.86 -31.96
N ALA A 90 4.05 76.68 -32.92
CA ALA A 90 5.35 77.35 -32.99
C ALA A 90 5.70 77.90 -34.37
N ALA A 91 4.76 77.96 -35.32
CA ALA A 91 4.98 78.51 -36.66
C ALA A 91 5.30 80.00 -36.62
N PRO A 92 6.22 80.46 -37.48
CA PRO A 92 6.52 81.90 -37.58
C PRO A 92 5.36 82.67 -38.25
N GLY A 93 4.74 83.61 -37.51
CA GLY A 93 3.66 84.51 -38.02
C GLY A 93 2.44 84.56 -37.10
N ARG A 94 1.78 85.69 -37.00
CA ARG A 94 0.59 85.94 -36.14
C ARG A 94 -0.71 85.30 -36.62
N SER A 95 -0.72 84.57 -37.75
CA SER A 95 -1.94 84.09 -38.40
C SER A 95 -1.89 82.58 -38.64
N THR A 96 -1.60 81.74 -37.59
CA THR A 96 -1.86 80.31 -37.68
C THR A 96 -3.38 80.11 -37.71
N PRO A 97 -3.93 79.41 -38.72
CA PRO A 97 -5.36 79.10 -38.72
C PRO A 97 -5.76 78.37 -37.49
N PRO A 98 -6.80 78.79 -36.74
CA PRO A 98 -7.25 78.05 -35.52
C PRO A 98 -7.56 76.55 -35.79
N ALA A 99 -7.89 76.21 -37.03
CA ALA A 99 -8.13 74.86 -37.48
C ALA A 99 -6.93 73.95 -37.29
N LEU A 100 -5.68 74.42 -37.33
CA LEU A 100 -4.48 73.58 -37.11
C LEU A 100 -4.36 73.04 -35.67
N LEU A 101 -4.95 73.72 -34.68
CA LEU A 101 -4.99 73.28 -33.31
C LEU A 101 -5.78 71.97 -33.19
N TYR A 102 -6.84 71.79 -33.99
CA TYR A 102 -7.63 70.57 -34.00
C TYR A 102 -6.91 69.35 -34.65
N SER A 103 -5.83 69.59 -35.43
CA SER A 103 -5.05 68.51 -36.04
C SER A 103 -4.34 67.60 -35.00
N LEU A 104 -4.18 68.11 -33.78
CA LEU A 104 -3.61 67.34 -32.66
C LEU A 104 -4.62 66.33 -32.08
N VAL A 105 -5.94 66.57 -32.25
CA VAL A 105 -7.00 65.71 -31.64
C VAL A 105 -6.94 64.26 -32.11
N PRO A 106 -6.80 63.95 -33.43
CA PRO A 106 -6.68 62.52 -33.85
C PRO A 106 -5.47 61.80 -33.26
N LEU A 107 -4.32 62.50 -33.14
CA LEU A 107 -3.11 61.91 -32.57
C LEU A 107 -3.24 61.68 -31.06
N LEU A 108 -3.89 62.60 -30.35
CA LEU A 108 -4.20 62.46 -28.93
C LEU A 108 -5.19 61.29 -28.71
N LEU A 109 -6.22 61.23 -29.58
CA LEU A 109 -7.15 60.08 -29.52
C LEU A 109 -6.44 58.78 -29.78
N TRP A 110 -5.57 58.72 -30.79
CA TRP A 110 -4.75 57.49 -31.04
C TRP A 110 -3.86 57.17 -29.85
N SER A 111 -3.16 58.16 -29.28
CA SER A 111 -2.36 57.99 -28.05
C SER A 111 -3.20 57.44 -26.90
N THR A 112 -4.42 57.95 -26.71
CA THR A 112 -5.36 57.54 -25.67
C THR A 112 -5.75 56.05 -25.79
N LEU A 113 -6.20 55.67 -26.98
CA LEU A 113 -6.75 54.31 -27.22
C LEU A 113 -5.66 53.25 -27.29
N ARG A 114 -4.46 53.62 -27.76
CA ARG A 114 -3.37 52.67 -28.00
C ARG A 114 -2.38 52.53 -26.86
N PHE A 115 -2.05 53.66 -26.21
CA PHE A 115 -1.02 53.73 -25.18
C PHE A 115 -1.55 54.11 -23.80
N GLY A 116 -2.85 54.32 -23.67
CA GLY A 116 -3.52 54.62 -22.41
C GLY A 116 -3.08 55.95 -21.77
N SER A 117 -3.20 56.00 -20.45
CA SER A 117 -2.86 57.20 -19.66
C SER A 117 -1.39 57.60 -19.78
N THR A 118 -0.47 56.67 -19.86
CA THR A 118 0.97 56.93 -20.07
C THR A 118 1.23 57.56 -21.43
N GLY A 119 0.57 57.07 -22.48
CA GLY A 119 0.69 57.64 -23.83
C GLY A 119 0.18 59.06 -23.93
N VAL A 120 -1.02 59.31 -23.44
CA VAL A 120 -1.62 60.68 -23.44
C VAL A 120 -0.77 61.62 -22.63
N SER A 121 -0.32 61.24 -21.44
CA SER A 121 0.51 62.13 -20.60
C SER A 121 1.83 62.48 -21.31
N THR A 122 2.46 61.50 -21.97
CA THR A 122 3.69 61.68 -22.75
C THR A 122 3.42 62.61 -23.94
N ALA A 123 2.31 62.44 -24.67
CA ALA A 123 1.88 63.31 -25.76
C ALA A 123 1.61 64.73 -25.30
N MET A 124 0.94 64.93 -24.16
CA MET A 124 0.67 66.25 -23.57
C MET A 124 1.94 66.94 -23.11
N ILE A 125 2.93 66.24 -22.57
CA ILE A 125 4.25 66.77 -22.23
C ILE A 125 4.95 67.26 -23.50
N ALA A 126 4.91 66.53 -24.60
CA ALA A 126 5.50 66.95 -25.88
C ALA A 126 4.80 68.20 -26.44
N ILE A 127 3.45 68.25 -26.41
CA ILE A 127 2.66 69.40 -26.83
C ILE A 127 2.97 70.61 -25.96
N ALA A 128 3.03 70.43 -24.63
CA ALA A 128 3.36 71.48 -23.69
C ALA A 128 4.75 72.09 -23.97
N PHE A 129 5.73 71.23 -24.21
CA PHE A 129 7.11 71.63 -24.54
C PHE A 129 7.16 72.43 -25.81
N VAL A 130 6.52 71.96 -26.89
CA VAL A 130 6.47 72.69 -28.17
C VAL A 130 5.74 74.02 -28.01
N SER A 131 4.64 74.10 -27.29
CA SER A 131 3.85 75.27 -27.03
C SER A 131 4.62 76.33 -26.24
N ILE A 132 5.29 75.94 -25.17
CA ILE A 132 6.13 76.82 -24.33
C ILE A 132 7.32 77.31 -25.15
N TRP A 133 7.98 76.44 -25.92
CA TRP A 133 9.09 76.85 -26.77
C TRP A 133 8.65 77.88 -27.79
N GLY A 134 7.50 77.66 -28.45
CA GLY A 134 6.90 78.62 -29.38
C GLY A 134 6.63 79.98 -28.72
N ALA A 135 5.95 79.96 -27.56
CA ALA A 135 5.60 81.19 -26.82
C ALA A 135 6.84 82.00 -26.39
N VAL A 136 7.89 81.36 -25.90
CA VAL A 136 9.16 81.98 -25.47
C VAL A 136 9.87 82.69 -26.68
N HIS A 137 9.75 82.12 -27.88
CA HIS A 137 10.38 82.68 -29.09
C HIS A 137 9.46 83.60 -29.84
N GLY A 138 8.33 84.03 -29.27
CA GLY A 138 7.37 84.98 -29.88
C GLY A 138 6.64 84.38 -31.10
N ARG A 139 6.44 83.04 -31.13
CA ARG A 139 5.80 82.30 -32.22
C ARG A 139 4.54 81.62 -31.77
N GLY A 140 3.59 81.43 -32.67
CA GLY A 140 2.35 80.69 -32.42
C GLY A 140 1.22 81.53 -31.81
N PRO A 141 0.09 80.90 -31.45
CA PRO A 141 -1.15 81.58 -31.07
C PRO A 141 -1.14 82.21 -29.66
N PHE A 142 -0.11 81.92 -28.84
CA PHE A 142 -0.01 82.41 -27.45
C PHE A 142 1.02 83.57 -27.31
N THR A 143 1.03 84.54 -28.24
CA THR A 143 2.02 85.63 -28.32
C THR A 143 1.40 86.99 -28.34
N GLU A 144 0.23 87.22 -27.74
CA GLU A 144 -0.42 88.54 -27.65
C GLU A 144 0.33 89.51 -26.70
N PRO A 145 0.17 90.83 -26.87
CA PRO A 145 0.81 91.82 -26.00
C PRO A 145 0.21 91.78 -24.58
N GLY A 146 0.85 91.00 -23.69
CA GLY A 146 0.50 90.85 -22.28
C GLY A 146 0.95 89.50 -21.73
N PRO A 147 2.09 89.47 -21.00
CA PRO A 147 2.68 88.15 -20.58
C PRO A 147 1.74 87.31 -19.75
N HIS A 148 0.91 87.91 -18.90
CA HIS A 148 -0.01 87.15 -18.02
C HIS A 148 -1.16 86.50 -18.80
N ILE A 149 -1.67 87.10 -19.86
CA ILE A 149 -2.76 86.59 -20.69
C ILE A 149 -2.28 85.42 -21.51
N ASN A 150 -1.07 85.48 -22.03
CA ASN A 150 -0.46 84.41 -22.81
C ASN A 150 -0.23 83.11 -21.97
N VAL A 151 0.28 83.27 -20.76
CA VAL A 151 0.51 82.12 -19.85
C VAL A 151 -0.81 81.48 -19.48
N LEU A 152 -1.83 82.25 -19.11
CA LEU A 152 -3.13 81.68 -18.74
C LEU A 152 -3.83 81.03 -19.95
N SER A 153 -3.77 81.66 -21.15
CA SER A 153 -4.36 81.10 -22.37
C SER A 153 -3.72 79.75 -22.75
N LEU A 154 -2.39 79.63 -22.62
CA LEU A 154 -1.66 78.40 -22.84
C LEU A 154 -2.03 77.29 -21.81
N GLN A 155 -2.10 77.66 -20.54
CA GLN A 155 -2.48 76.75 -19.47
C GLN A 155 -3.91 76.25 -19.65
N LEU A 156 -4.86 77.08 -19.98
CA LEU A 156 -6.24 76.70 -20.27
C LEU A 156 -6.34 75.80 -21.48
N PHE A 157 -5.61 76.09 -22.57
CA PHE A 157 -5.56 75.22 -23.74
C PHE A 157 -5.05 73.82 -23.37
N LEU A 158 -3.91 73.71 -22.66
CA LEU A 158 -3.34 72.45 -22.26
C LEU A 158 -4.25 71.71 -21.29
N PHE A 159 -4.86 72.38 -20.31
CA PHE A 159 -5.75 71.79 -19.33
C PHE A 159 -7.03 71.23 -19.98
N PHE A 160 -7.72 72.02 -20.79
CA PHE A 160 -8.94 71.53 -21.45
C PHE A 160 -8.68 70.52 -22.56
N THR A 161 -7.44 70.46 -23.06
CA THR A 161 -7.02 69.33 -23.93
C THR A 161 -6.68 68.09 -23.14
N ALA A 162 -5.92 68.19 -22.04
CA ALA A 162 -5.48 67.04 -21.26
C ALA A 162 -6.62 66.32 -20.53
N ALA A 163 -7.52 67.06 -19.89
CA ALA A 163 -8.55 66.47 -19.01
C ALA A 163 -9.48 65.49 -19.72
N PRO A 164 -10.06 65.78 -20.90
CA PRO A 164 -10.92 64.81 -21.61
C PRO A 164 -10.19 63.59 -22.05
N PHE A 165 -8.96 63.70 -22.61
CA PHE A 165 -8.19 62.54 -23.07
C PHE A 165 -7.66 61.70 -21.94
N MET A 166 -7.26 62.28 -20.81
CA MET A 166 -6.89 61.57 -19.61
C MET A 166 -8.07 60.75 -19.01
N THR A 167 -9.25 61.39 -18.99
CA THR A 167 -10.48 60.73 -18.54
C THR A 167 -10.85 59.56 -19.45
N LEU A 168 -10.77 59.76 -20.78
CA LEU A 168 -11.03 58.70 -21.76
C LEU A 168 -10.03 57.53 -21.61
N ALA A 169 -8.74 57.84 -21.42
CA ALA A 169 -7.71 56.83 -21.20
C ALA A 169 -7.99 55.98 -19.95
N ALA A 170 -8.34 56.62 -18.85
CA ALA A 170 -8.66 55.94 -17.60
C ALA A 170 -9.91 55.03 -17.71
N LEU A 171 -10.95 55.48 -18.41
CA LEU A 171 -12.15 54.66 -18.67
C LEU A 171 -11.84 53.44 -19.57
N ALA A 172 -11.02 53.63 -20.60
CA ALA A 172 -10.60 52.56 -21.49
C ALA A 172 -9.76 51.48 -20.73
N GLU A 173 -8.83 51.92 -19.88
CA GLU A 173 -8.02 51.02 -19.03
C GLU A 173 -8.90 50.27 -18.03
N GLU A 174 -9.84 50.94 -17.35
CA GLU A 174 -10.75 50.30 -16.39
C GLU A 174 -11.61 49.20 -17.06
N ARG A 175 -12.14 49.49 -18.26
CA ARG A 175 -12.91 48.51 -19.03
C ARG A 175 -12.07 47.29 -19.40
N THR A 176 -10.87 47.51 -19.94
CA THR A 176 -9.98 46.41 -20.35
C THR A 176 -9.57 45.53 -19.16
N GLN A 177 -9.26 46.18 -18.03
CA GLN A 177 -8.96 45.44 -16.79
C GLN A 177 -10.17 44.64 -16.30
N GLY A 178 -11.37 45.24 -16.35
CA GLY A 178 -12.60 44.53 -15.98
C GLY A 178 -12.88 43.30 -16.84
N GLU A 179 -12.69 43.41 -18.17
CA GLU A 179 -12.85 42.29 -19.09
C GLU A 179 -11.80 41.18 -18.84
N GLN A 180 -10.56 41.56 -18.55
CA GLN A 180 -9.50 40.57 -18.20
C GLN A 180 -9.80 39.84 -16.92
N VAL A 181 -10.21 40.54 -15.85
CA VAL A 181 -10.59 39.92 -14.57
C VAL A 181 -11.77 38.96 -14.74
N LEU A 182 -12.77 39.39 -15.55
CA LEU A 182 -13.93 38.51 -15.82
C LEU A 182 -13.50 37.22 -16.54
N ARG A 183 -12.70 37.34 -17.61
CA ARG A 183 -12.18 36.16 -18.35
C ARG A 183 -11.35 35.25 -17.45
N GLN A 184 -10.52 35.81 -16.59
CA GLN A 184 -9.75 35.04 -15.64
C GLN A 184 -10.67 34.30 -14.67
N LYS A 185 -11.69 34.96 -14.11
CA LYS A 185 -12.66 34.32 -13.20
C LYS A 185 -13.47 33.23 -13.87
N GLU A 186 -13.87 33.44 -15.13
CA GLU A 186 -14.54 32.39 -15.92
C GLU A 186 -13.62 31.18 -16.15
N ALA A 187 -12.34 31.39 -16.46
CA ALA A 187 -11.38 30.30 -16.63
C ALA A 187 -11.11 29.55 -15.31
N GLU A 188 -10.93 30.30 -14.19
CA GLU A 188 -10.78 29.69 -12.86
C GLU A 188 -12.00 28.84 -12.47
N LEU A 189 -13.21 29.33 -12.74
CA LEU A 189 -14.46 28.61 -12.47
C LEU A 189 -14.56 27.33 -13.30
N LYS A 190 -14.26 27.39 -14.61
CA LYS A 190 -14.26 26.22 -15.49
C LYS A 190 -13.26 25.17 -15.01
N GLU A 191 -12.07 25.58 -14.62
CA GLU A 191 -11.06 24.66 -14.12
C GLU A 191 -11.45 24.05 -12.76
N ALA A 192 -12.03 24.84 -11.85
CA ALA A 192 -12.57 24.33 -10.59
C ALA A 192 -13.68 23.28 -10.81
N GLN A 193 -14.60 23.55 -11.76
CA GLN A 193 -15.64 22.59 -12.14
C GLN A 193 -15.04 21.29 -12.69
N ARG A 194 -14.01 21.40 -13.54
CA ARG A 194 -13.29 20.24 -14.12
C ARG A 194 -12.59 19.40 -13.05
N LEU A 195 -11.85 20.02 -12.15
CA LEU A 195 -11.13 19.34 -11.07
C LEU A 195 -12.08 18.64 -10.09
N ALA A 196 -13.18 19.31 -9.75
CA ALA A 196 -14.21 18.75 -8.87
C ALA A 196 -15.15 17.75 -9.57
N LYS A 197 -15.04 17.60 -10.91
CA LYS A 197 -15.95 16.80 -11.75
C LYS A 197 -17.42 17.20 -11.53
N VAL A 198 -17.70 18.53 -11.46
CA VAL A 198 -19.02 19.11 -11.20
C VAL A 198 -19.47 19.90 -12.40
N GLY A 199 -20.47 19.41 -13.09
CA GLY A 199 -21.18 20.16 -14.12
C GLY A 199 -22.34 20.95 -13.54
N SER A 200 -22.62 22.15 -14.09
CA SER A 200 -23.79 22.93 -13.75
C SER A 200 -24.81 22.92 -14.89
N TRP A 201 -26.08 23.02 -14.52
CA TRP A 201 -27.18 23.05 -15.46
C TRP A 201 -28.23 24.06 -15.03
N GLN A 202 -28.97 24.56 -16.00
CA GLN A 202 -30.14 25.39 -15.79
C GLN A 202 -31.24 24.93 -16.77
N TRP A 203 -32.48 24.94 -16.33
CA TRP A 203 -33.65 24.63 -17.13
C TRP A 203 -34.81 25.59 -16.86
N ALA A 204 -35.36 26.14 -17.93
CA ALA A 204 -36.55 26.97 -17.86
C ALA A 204 -37.76 26.15 -18.35
N PRO A 205 -38.70 25.77 -17.46
CA PRO A 205 -39.80 24.84 -17.80
C PRO A 205 -40.73 25.39 -18.87
N ASP A 206 -40.98 26.74 -18.89
CA ASP A 206 -41.91 27.39 -19.83
C ASP A 206 -41.45 27.30 -21.29
N THR A 207 -40.14 27.33 -21.53
CA THR A 207 -39.53 27.30 -22.87
C THR A 207 -38.83 26.01 -23.19
N ASP A 208 -38.78 25.06 -22.23
CA ASP A 208 -37.94 23.85 -22.25
C ASP A 208 -36.47 24.15 -22.60
N SER A 209 -36.00 25.35 -22.28
CA SER A 209 -34.64 25.77 -22.56
C SER A 209 -33.68 25.22 -21.49
N VAL A 210 -32.75 24.42 -21.93
CA VAL A 210 -31.70 23.82 -21.08
C VAL A 210 -30.35 24.45 -21.39
N THR A 211 -29.57 24.72 -20.37
CA THR A 211 -28.18 25.18 -20.51
C THR A 211 -27.27 24.30 -19.64
N TRP A 212 -26.18 23.85 -20.22
CA TRP A 212 -25.19 23.00 -19.54
C TRP A 212 -23.82 23.67 -19.53
N SER A 213 -23.06 23.48 -18.46
CA SER A 213 -21.64 23.78 -18.46
C SER A 213 -20.86 22.76 -19.30
N GLU A 214 -19.68 23.15 -19.75
CA GLU A 214 -18.78 22.28 -20.52
C GLU A 214 -18.46 20.97 -19.78
N GLU A 215 -18.32 21.03 -18.45
CA GLU A 215 -18.07 19.84 -17.64
C GLU A 215 -19.26 18.88 -17.61
N LEU A 216 -20.50 19.39 -17.65
CA LEU A 216 -21.67 18.50 -17.72
C LEU A 216 -21.73 17.72 -19.03
N TYR A 217 -21.35 18.35 -20.15
CA TYR A 217 -21.20 17.63 -21.41
C TYR A 217 -20.16 16.50 -21.32
N ARG A 218 -19.03 16.74 -20.62
CA ARG A 218 -18.01 15.70 -20.40
C ARG A 218 -18.55 14.55 -19.54
N ILE A 219 -19.28 14.87 -18.46
CA ILE A 219 -19.90 13.88 -17.59
C ILE A 219 -20.90 13.04 -18.39
N ALA A 220 -21.73 13.67 -19.22
CA ALA A 220 -22.70 13.00 -20.09
C ALA A 220 -22.08 12.32 -21.33
N SER A 221 -20.76 12.50 -21.56
CA SER A 221 -20.04 12.03 -22.76
C SER A 221 -20.66 12.53 -24.08
N LEU A 222 -21.05 13.81 -24.09
CA LEU A 222 -21.62 14.50 -25.24
C LEU A 222 -20.68 15.60 -25.76
N ASP A 223 -20.79 15.94 -27.04
CA ASP A 223 -20.03 17.02 -27.65
C ASP A 223 -20.60 18.37 -27.20
N PRO A 224 -19.79 19.28 -26.60
CA PRO A 224 -20.22 20.63 -26.23
C PRO A 224 -20.70 21.50 -27.42
N GLY A 225 -20.37 21.14 -28.65
CA GLY A 225 -20.83 21.80 -29.86
C GLY A 225 -22.29 21.49 -30.22
N LEU A 226 -22.89 20.50 -29.57
CA LEU A 226 -24.30 20.14 -29.79
C LEU A 226 -25.19 20.86 -28.77
N PRO A 227 -26.48 21.12 -29.12
CA PRO A 227 -27.42 21.65 -28.14
C PRO A 227 -27.60 20.66 -26.99
N PRO A 228 -27.78 21.15 -25.74
CA PRO A 228 -28.02 20.29 -24.60
C PRO A 228 -29.29 19.48 -24.78
N VAL A 229 -29.30 18.26 -24.24
CA VAL A 229 -30.46 17.37 -24.26
C VAL A 229 -31.62 18.06 -23.54
N ASN A 230 -32.79 18.13 -24.17
CA ASN A 230 -33.98 18.69 -23.55
C ASN A 230 -34.50 17.78 -22.41
N TYR A 231 -35.32 18.33 -21.50
CA TYR A 231 -35.75 17.60 -20.31
C TYR A 231 -36.48 16.28 -20.62
N LYS A 232 -37.26 16.24 -21.70
CA LYS A 232 -38.00 15.02 -22.12
C LYS A 232 -37.08 13.88 -22.56
N GLU A 233 -35.90 14.21 -23.05
CA GLU A 233 -34.91 13.23 -23.52
C GLU A 233 -33.91 12.82 -22.44
N HIS A 234 -33.91 13.49 -21.26
CA HIS A 234 -33.04 13.12 -20.13
C HIS A 234 -33.26 11.66 -19.67
N ALA A 235 -34.46 11.08 -19.91
CA ALA A 235 -34.71 9.66 -19.67
C ALA A 235 -33.70 8.72 -20.32
N LYS A 236 -33.08 9.14 -21.43
CA LYS A 236 -32.06 8.36 -22.15
C LYS A 236 -30.68 8.37 -21.47
N LEU A 237 -30.46 9.30 -20.55
CA LEU A 237 -29.20 9.49 -19.84
C LEU A 237 -29.14 8.76 -18.49
N TYR A 238 -30.23 8.16 -18.06
CA TYR A 238 -30.31 7.53 -16.75
C TYR A 238 -30.91 6.14 -16.84
N THR A 239 -30.61 5.28 -15.86
CA THR A 239 -31.36 4.03 -15.69
C THR A 239 -32.82 4.32 -15.39
N ALA A 240 -33.72 3.38 -15.71
CA ALA A 240 -35.17 3.57 -15.50
C ALA A 240 -35.54 3.95 -14.07
N GLU A 241 -34.88 3.34 -13.07
CA GLU A 241 -35.04 3.64 -11.66
C GLU A 241 -34.56 5.06 -11.30
N SER A 242 -33.33 5.40 -11.74
CA SER A 242 -32.75 6.71 -11.50
C SER A 242 -33.56 7.82 -12.16
N TRP A 243 -34.04 7.59 -13.36
CA TRP A 243 -34.94 8.54 -14.06
C TRP A 243 -36.24 8.76 -13.30
N GLN A 244 -36.88 7.72 -12.82
CA GLN A 244 -38.13 7.84 -12.06
C GLN A 244 -37.93 8.69 -10.80
N ARG A 245 -36.84 8.44 -10.04
CA ARG A 245 -36.48 9.22 -8.85
C ARG A 245 -36.22 10.69 -9.19
N LEU A 246 -35.43 10.94 -10.24
CA LEU A 246 -35.14 12.31 -10.69
C LEU A 246 -36.40 13.04 -11.12
N ARG A 247 -37.26 12.40 -11.91
CA ARG A 247 -38.52 12.99 -12.37
C ARG A 247 -39.42 13.40 -11.21
N CYS A 248 -39.62 12.52 -10.23
CA CYS A 248 -40.43 12.82 -9.04
C CYS A 248 -39.87 14.01 -8.26
N ALA A 249 -38.54 14.07 -8.07
CA ALA A 249 -37.90 15.17 -7.37
C ALA A 249 -37.98 16.51 -8.12
N VAL A 250 -37.85 16.48 -9.46
CA VAL A 250 -38.02 17.67 -10.31
C VAL A 250 -39.47 18.16 -10.28
N GLU A 251 -40.46 17.26 -10.38
CA GLU A 251 -41.89 17.60 -10.30
C GLU A 251 -42.21 18.22 -8.93
N GLU A 252 -41.68 17.67 -7.86
CA GLU A 252 -41.83 18.22 -6.50
C GLU A 252 -41.18 19.60 -6.38
N ALA A 253 -39.95 19.77 -6.89
CA ALA A 253 -39.23 21.04 -6.88
C ALA A 253 -40.00 22.12 -7.68
N LEU A 254 -40.61 21.77 -8.79
CA LEU A 254 -41.46 22.69 -9.56
C LEU A 254 -42.71 23.11 -8.78
N ARG A 255 -43.32 22.18 -8.07
CA ARG A 255 -44.57 22.43 -7.31
C ARG A 255 -44.34 23.21 -6.01
N THR A 256 -43.32 22.82 -5.23
CA THR A 256 -43.09 23.32 -3.86
C THR A 256 -41.92 24.27 -3.77
N GLY A 257 -40.97 24.20 -4.73
CA GLY A 257 -39.70 24.90 -4.66
C GLY A 257 -38.68 24.23 -3.75
N THR A 258 -38.95 23.01 -3.27
CA THR A 258 -38.04 22.27 -2.39
C THR A 258 -36.79 21.82 -3.19
N PRO A 259 -35.57 22.11 -2.70
CA PRO A 259 -34.36 21.61 -3.34
C PRO A 259 -34.25 20.09 -3.19
N TYR A 260 -33.53 19.44 -4.09
CA TYR A 260 -33.27 18.01 -4.05
C TYR A 260 -31.80 17.67 -4.20
N GLU A 261 -31.42 16.54 -3.61
CA GLU A 261 -30.12 15.89 -3.79
C GLU A 261 -30.34 14.38 -3.96
N LEU A 262 -29.86 13.82 -5.05
CA LEU A 262 -30.08 12.41 -5.42
C LEU A 262 -28.81 11.76 -5.97
N ASP A 263 -28.52 10.57 -5.48
CA ASP A 263 -27.54 9.68 -6.12
C ASP A 263 -28.24 8.94 -7.26
N LEU A 264 -27.75 9.11 -8.48
CA LEU A 264 -28.33 8.56 -9.70
C LEU A 264 -27.29 7.81 -10.50
N GLU A 265 -27.73 6.77 -11.19
CA GLU A 265 -26.92 6.08 -12.17
C GLU A 265 -27.21 6.66 -13.57
N MET A 266 -26.21 7.34 -14.12
CA MET A 266 -26.23 7.92 -15.46
C MET A 266 -25.65 6.91 -16.45
N VAL A 267 -26.32 6.75 -17.60
CA VAL A 267 -25.88 5.92 -18.73
C VAL A 267 -25.58 6.85 -19.90
N PRO A 268 -24.32 7.29 -20.06
CA PRO A 268 -23.92 8.15 -21.18
C PRO A 268 -24.16 7.49 -22.53
N PHE A 269 -24.44 8.23 -23.57
CA PHE A 269 -24.69 7.71 -24.92
C PHE A 269 -23.50 6.92 -25.49
N ASN A 270 -22.27 7.34 -25.17
CA ASN A 270 -21.03 6.74 -25.66
C ASN A 270 -20.05 6.50 -24.52
N GLY A 271 -20.45 5.83 -23.44
CA GLY A 271 -19.55 5.63 -22.30
C GLY A 271 -20.04 4.59 -21.31
N ASN A 272 -19.20 4.29 -20.34
CA ASN A 272 -19.55 3.43 -19.22
C ASN A 272 -20.54 4.11 -18.29
N PRO A 273 -21.43 3.36 -17.62
CA PRO A 273 -22.31 3.89 -16.57
C PRO A 273 -21.52 4.66 -15.52
N ARG A 274 -22.08 5.77 -15.06
CA ARG A 274 -21.49 6.65 -14.06
C ARG A 274 -22.45 6.85 -12.90
N TRP A 275 -21.91 6.93 -11.71
CA TRP A 275 -22.66 7.39 -10.55
C TRP A 275 -22.51 8.89 -10.40
N VAL A 276 -23.63 9.59 -10.32
CA VAL A 276 -23.66 11.05 -10.19
C VAL A 276 -24.53 11.47 -9.00
N ILE A 277 -24.13 12.56 -8.33
CA ILE A 277 -25.02 13.29 -7.40
C ILE A 277 -25.63 14.43 -8.20
N ALA A 278 -26.95 14.41 -8.33
CA ALA A 278 -27.72 15.48 -8.94
C ALA A 278 -28.36 16.36 -7.84
N ARG A 279 -28.02 17.64 -7.83
CA ARG A 279 -28.60 18.66 -6.96
C ARG A 279 -29.38 19.64 -7.80
N GLY A 280 -30.54 20.05 -7.32
CA GLY A 280 -31.36 21.04 -8.01
C GLY A 280 -32.12 21.95 -7.05
N GLU A 281 -32.20 23.23 -7.41
CA GLU A 281 -32.90 24.29 -6.68
C GLU A 281 -33.84 25.06 -7.62
N ALA A 282 -34.94 25.53 -7.07
CA ALA A 282 -35.93 26.32 -7.80
C ALA A 282 -35.70 27.81 -7.61
N GLN A 283 -35.61 28.55 -8.71
CA GLN A 283 -35.61 29.98 -8.72
C GLN A 283 -37.02 30.52 -9.00
N ARG A 284 -37.51 31.43 -8.15
CA ARG A 284 -38.87 32.00 -8.22
C ARG A 284 -38.85 33.43 -8.72
N ASP A 285 -39.91 33.85 -9.39
CA ASP A 285 -40.18 35.23 -9.72
C ASP A 285 -40.71 36.03 -8.50
N THR A 286 -40.92 37.32 -8.68
CA THR A 286 -41.48 38.21 -7.68
C THR A 286 -42.94 37.82 -7.27
N ALA A 287 -43.62 37.01 -8.05
CA ALA A 287 -44.96 36.49 -7.81
C ALA A 287 -44.95 35.12 -7.13
N GLY A 288 -43.75 34.59 -6.79
CA GLY A 288 -43.56 33.29 -6.13
C GLY A 288 -43.64 32.06 -7.03
N ARG A 289 -43.76 32.20 -8.36
CA ARG A 289 -43.80 31.12 -9.33
C ARG A 289 -42.40 30.64 -9.65
N VAL A 290 -42.21 29.34 -9.78
CA VAL A 290 -40.94 28.78 -10.22
C VAL A 290 -40.73 29.06 -11.69
N VAL A 291 -39.74 29.87 -12.04
CA VAL A 291 -39.39 30.25 -13.42
C VAL A 291 -38.23 29.47 -13.98
N ARG A 292 -37.38 28.91 -13.11
CA ARG A 292 -36.19 28.16 -13.50
C ARG A 292 -35.80 27.18 -12.43
N LEU A 293 -35.31 26.03 -12.85
CA LEU A 293 -34.50 25.13 -12.01
C LEU A 293 -33.03 25.29 -12.38
N LEU A 294 -32.18 25.27 -11.41
CA LEU A 294 -30.72 25.28 -11.60
C LEU A 294 -30.06 24.31 -10.62
N GLY A 295 -28.92 23.79 -11.00
CA GLY A 295 -28.27 22.82 -10.14
C GLY A 295 -26.94 22.34 -10.66
N THR A 296 -26.47 21.27 -10.01
CA THR A 296 -25.19 20.65 -10.34
C THR A 296 -25.33 19.14 -10.47
N ILE A 297 -24.45 18.56 -11.28
CA ILE A 297 -24.24 17.10 -11.38
C ILE A 297 -22.76 16.84 -11.11
N GLN A 298 -22.46 16.02 -10.13
CA GLN A 298 -21.12 15.64 -9.74
C GLN A 298 -20.88 14.16 -10.04
N ASP A 299 -19.83 13.83 -10.79
CA ASP A 299 -19.39 12.45 -11.00
C ASP A 299 -18.72 11.91 -9.73
N ILE A 300 -19.32 10.89 -9.10
CA ILE A 300 -18.83 10.21 -7.90
C ILE A 300 -18.42 8.76 -8.17
N THR A 301 -18.27 8.39 -9.43
CA THR A 301 -18.00 7.00 -9.84
C THR A 301 -16.74 6.44 -9.19
N GLU A 302 -15.63 7.18 -9.25
CA GLU A 302 -14.36 6.76 -8.62
C GLU A 302 -14.51 6.59 -7.10
N ARG A 303 -15.20 7.52 -6.45
CA ARG A 303 -15.45 7.44 -5.00
C ARG A 303 -16.26 6.20 -4.64
N ARG A 304 -17.34 5.92 -5.37
CA ARG A 304 -18.18 4.74 -5.16
C ARG A 304 -17.42 3.44 -5.42
N LEU A 305 -16.66 3.36 -6.49
CA LEU A 305 -15.84 2.19 -6.81
C LEU A 305 -14.77 1.93 -5.74
N ALA A 306 -14.13 2.99 -5.22
CA ALA A 306 -13.17 2.86 -4.14
C ALA A 306 -13.82 2.37 -2.84
N GLN A 307 -14.99 2.92 -2.49
CA GLN A 307 -15.76 2.48 -1.32
C GLN A 307 -16.22 1.01 -1.45
N GLU A 308 -16.70 0.61 -2.63
CA GLU A 308 -17.14 -0.77 -2.87
C GLU A 308 -15.95 -1.75 -2.83
N LYS A 309 -14.79 -1.37 -3.39
CA LYS A 309 -13.57 -2.18 -3.27
C LYS A 309 -13.12 -2.35 -1.81
N LEU A 310 -13.17 -1.26 -1.04
CA LEU A 310 -12.83 -1.31 0.39
C LEU A 310 -13.81 -2.22 1.13
N ARG A 311 -15.12 -2.03 0.94
CA ARG A 311 -16.17 -2.86 1.56
C ARG A 311 -15.99 -4.34 1.24
N LYS A 312 -15.73 -4.67 -0.04
CA LYS A 312 -15.47 -6.06 -0.46
C LYS A 312 -14.19 -6.61 0.18
N SER A 313 -13.13 -5.81 0.26
CA SER A 313 -11.88 -6.21 0.91
C SER A 313 -12.07 -6.51 2.40
N GLU A 314 -12.81 -5.64 3.11
CA GLU A 314 -13.12 -5.83 4.53
C GLU A 314 -13.99 -7.08 4.75
N GLU A 315 -15.00 -7.30 3.90
CA GLU A 315 -15.85 -8.49 3.95
C GLU A 315 -15.06 -9.78 3.68
N TRP A 316 -14.21 -9.76 2.66
CA TRP A 316 -13.29 -10.87 2.36
C TRP A 316 -12.37 -11.18 3.52
N PHE A 317 -11.74 -10.15 4.10
CA PHE A 317 -10.87 -10.31 5.27
C PHE A 317 -11.64 -10.93 6.44
N ARG A 318 -12.83 -10.41 6.75
CA ARG A 318 -13.68 -10.93 7.82
C ARG A 318 -14.04 -12.40 7.61
N LEU A 319 -14.46 -12.77 6.38
CA LEU A 319 -14.80 -14.15 6.05
C LEU A 319 -13.58 -15.09 6.13
N ALA A 320 -12.41 -14.65 5.65
CA ALA A 320 -11.18 -15.43 5.72
C ALA A 320 -10.76 -15.70 7.16
N VAL A 321 -10.81 -14.68 8.02
CA VAL A 321 -10.49 -14.79 9.46
C VAL A 321 -11.49 -15.73 10.16
N GLN A 322 -12.79 -15.60 9.85
CA GLN A 322 -13.82 -16.47 10.41
C GLN A 322 -13.68 -17.94 9.96
N ALA A 323 -13.47 -18.17 8.66
CA ALA A 323 -13.29 -19.51 8.11
C ALA A 323 -12.04 -20.21 8.66
N GLY A 324 -10.96 -19.45 8.89
CA GLY A 324 -9.73 -19.93 9.51
C GLY A 324 -9.80 -20.11 11.02
N ARG A 325 -10.93 -19.78 11.67
CA ARG A 325 -11.05 -19.71 13.14
C ARG A 325 -9.93 -18.88 13.76
N MET A 326 -9.74 -17.68 13.21
CA MET A 326 -8.69 -16.75 13.61
C MET A 326 -9.28 -15.45 14.15
N TYR A 327 -8.47 -14.68 14.84
CA TYR A 327 -8.72 -13.28 15.12
C TYR A 327 -7.46 -12.46 14.89
N ALA A 328 -7.66 -11.19 14.48
CA ALA A 328 -6.55 -10.25 14.37
C ALA A 328 -6.23 -9.66 15.73
N PHE A 329 -4.97 -9.35 15.96
CA PHE A 329 -4.53 -8.64 17.16
C PHE A 329 -3.50 -7.57 16.82
N GLU A 330 -3.47 -6.56 17.66
CA GLU A 330 -2.45 -5.53 17.74
C GLU A 330 -2.03 -5.38 19.20
N TRP A 331 -0.75 -5.49 19.48
CA TRP A 331 -0.17 -5.21 20.79
C TRP A 331 0.76 -4.00 20.68
N ASP A 332 0.57 -3.04 21.56
CA ASP A 332 1.40 -1.83 21.66
C ASP A 332 2.40 -2.00 22.81
N ALA A 333 3.68 -1.96 22.47
CA ALA A 333 4.76 -2.23 23.43
C ALA A 333 4.91 -1.14 24.49
N ALA A 334 4.55 0.12 24.19
CA ALA A 334 4.70 1.23 25.15
C ALA A 334 3.61 1.22 26.23
N THR A 335 2.39 0.82 25.86
CA THR A 335 1.22 0.83 26.74
C THR A 335 0.85 -0.55 27.28
N ASP A 336 1.45 -1.62 26.75
CA ASP A 336 1.11 -3.03 27.00
C ASP A 336 -0.35 -3.37 26.64
N VAL A 337 -0.99 -2.57 25.78
CA VAL A 337 -2.39 -2.79 25.38
C VAL A 337 -2.47 -3.74 24.20
N ILE A 338 -3.32 -4.76 24.34
CA ILE A 338 -3.68 -5.68 23.26
C ILE A 338 -5.10 -5.35 22.80
N VAL A 339 -5.25 -5.13 21.50
CA VAL A 339 -6.56 -4.97 20.84
C VAL A 339 -6.77 -6.14 19.91
N ARG A 340 -7.95 -6.74 19.91
CA ARG A 340 -8.32 -7.91 19.11
C ARG A 340 -9.58 -7.66 18.30
N SER A 341 -9.68 -8.29 17.14
CA SER A 341 -10.93 -8.28 16.37
C SER A 341 -12.04 -9.07 17.08
N GLY A 342 -13.30 -8.71 16.82
CA GLY A 342 -14.46 -9.29 17.53
C GLY A 342 -14.58 -10.82 17.47
N GLN A 343 -13.95 -11.47 16.48
CA GLN A 343 -13.91 -12.94 16.37
C GLN A 343 -13.22 -13.63 17.57
N CYS A 344 -12.39 -12.89 18.31
CA CYS A 344 -11.76 -13.44 19.52
C CYS A 344 -12.79 -13.90 20.57
N THR A 345 -13.98 -13.29 20.60
CA THR A 345 -15.06 -13.64 21.54
C THR A 345 -15.49 -15.08 21.38
N ASP A 346 -15.70 -15.53 20.14
CA ASP A 346 -16.12 -16.91 19.84
C ASP A 346 -15.00 -17.94 20.11
N ILE A 347 -13.74 -17.54 19.94
CA ILE A 347 -12.58 -18.43 20.10
C ILE A 347 -12.21 -18.55 21.57
N LEU A 348 -12.09 -17.43 22.28
CA LEU A 348 -11.67 -17.41 23.69
C LEU A 348 -12.80 -17.77 24.65
N ASN A 349 -14.05 -17.44 24.29
CA ASN A 349 -15.27 -17.69 25.05
C ASN A 349 -15.19 -17.19 26.51
N TRP A 350 -14.64 -15.97 26.70
CA TRP A 350 -14.53 -15.35 28.01
C TRP A 350 -15.78 -14.53 28.34
N MET A 351 -16.12 -14.46 29.64
CA MET A 351 -17.28 -13.71 30.14
C MET A 351 -17.10 -12.19 30.04
N ASP A 352 -15.84 -11.73 30.17
CA ASP A 352 -15.47 -10.32 29.99
C ASP A 352 -15.18 -10.04 28.52
N ASP A 353 -15.18 -8.76 28.12
CA ASP A 353 -14.86 -8.36 26.75
C ASP A 353 -13.41 -8.75 26.41
N PRO A 354 -13.17 -9.75 25.52
CA PRO A 354 -11.84 -10.19 25.19
C PRO A 354 -11.17 -9.33 24.11
N THR A 355 -11.87 -8.29 23.62
CA THR A 355 -11.36 -7.48 22.50
C THR A 355 -10.25 -6.53 22.92
N ARG A 356 -10.16 -6.21 24.23
CA ARG A 356 -9.14 -5.29 24.73
C ARG A 356 -8.73 -5.64 26.15
N ASP A 357 -7.44 -5.87 26.35
CA ASP A 357 -6.79 -6.05 27.64
C ASP A 357 -5.31 -5.64 27.59
N THR A 358 -4.51 -6.01 28.59
CA THR A 358 -3.04 -5.86 28.57
C THR A 358 -2.36 -7.20 28.57
N GLY A 359 -1.12 -7.27 28.11
CA GLY A 359 -0.30 -8.49 28.18
C GLY A 359 -0.24 -9.06 29.59
N ARG A 360 -0.16 -8.20 30.62
CA ARG A 360 -0.20 -8.61 32.03
C ARG A 360 -1.52 -9.21 32.46
N GLN A 361 -2.65 -8.72 31.94
CA GLN A 361 -3.99 -9.28 32.21
C GLN A 361 -4.23 -10.59 31.45
N PHE A 362 -3.62 -10.76 30.30
CA PHE A 362 -3.71 -11.97 29.50
C PHE A 362 -2.86 -13.11 30.03
N LEU A 363 -1.65 -12.83 30.53
CA LEU A 363 -0.68 -13.83 31.00
C LEU A 363 -1.23 -14.87 31.99
N PRO A 364 -2.06 -14.52 32.99
CA PRO A 364 -2.66 -15.52 33.90
C PRO A 364 -3.57 -16.52 33.20
N ARG A 365 -4.11 -16.17 32.03
CA ARG A 365 -5.01 -17.03 31.22
C ARG A 365 -4.22 -18.01 30.34
N VAL A 366 -2.92 -17.76 30.13
CA VAL A 366 -2.02 -18.69 29.48
C VAL A 366 -1.75 -19.87 30.41
N HIS A 367 -1.70 -21.08 29.85
CA HIS A 367 -1.40 -22.30 30.61
C HIS A 367 -0.09 -22.15 31.39
N PRO A 368 0.00 -22.62 32.67
CA PRO A 368 1.18 -22.40 33.50
C PRO A 368 2.51 -22.76 32.83
N ASP A 369 2.57 -23.90 32.13
CA ASP A 369 3.79 -24.37 31.48
C ASP A 369 4.26 -23.47 30.31
N ASP A 370 3.33 -22.71 29.70
CA ASP A 370 3.61 -21.91 28.50
C ASP A 370 3.87 -20.42 28.84
N ARG A 371 3.69 -20.01 30.12
CA ARG A 371 3.79 -18.61 30.55
C ARG A 371 5.17 -18.00 30.37
N GLU A 372 6.21 -18.78 30.66
CA GLU A 372 7.59 -18.30 30.53
C GLU A 372 7.93 -18.02 29.05
N ALA A 373 7.58 -18.95 28.16
CA ALA A 373 7.78 -18.79 26.73
C ALA A 373 6.94 -17.64 26.14
N TYR A 374 5.71 -17.48 26.62
CA TYR A 374 4.81 -16.41 26.20
C TYR A 374 5.29 -15.03 26.67
N ALA A 375 5.84 -14.93 27.87
CA ALA A 375 6.30 -13.66 28.46
C ALA A 375 7.63 -13.15 27.90
N ALA A 376 8.36 -13.97 27.12
CA ALA A 376 9.64 -13.63 26.52
C ALA A 376 9.57 -13.51 24.98
N PRO A 377 8.67 -12.69 24.40
CA PRO A 377 8.51 -12.57 22.96
C PRO A 377 9.71 -11.93 22.24
N GLU A 378 10.62 -11.30 22.99
CA GLU A 378 11.70 -10.46 22.43
C GLU A 378 12.92 -11.25 21.96
N ASN A 379 13.03 -12.54 22.32
CA ASN A 379 14.20 -13.35 21.99
C ASN A 379 14.27 -13.62 20.47
N GLY A 380 15.13 -12.84 19.78
CA GLY A 380 15.41 -13.01 18.36
C GLY A 380 14.64 -12.08 17.42
N LEU A 381 13.79 -11.17 17.91
CA LEU A 381 13.10 -10.18 17.11
C LEU A 381 13.99 -8.95 16.88
N SER A 382 14.13 -8.56 15.62
CA SER A 382 14.92 -7.39 15.20
C SER A 382 14.34 -6.79 13.92
N PRO A 383 14.76 -5.57 13.52
CA PRO A 383 14.36 -5.01 12.23
C PRO A 383 14.68 -5.91 11.03
N GLU A 384 15.76 -6.72 11.11
CA GLU A 384 16.13 -7.70 10.08
C GLU A 384 15.28 -8.98 10.16
N ASN A 385 14.78 -9.32 11.36
CA ASN A 385 13.89 -10.46 11.58
C ASN A 385 12.62 -10.02 12.30
N PRO A 386 11.67 -9.38 11.60
CA PRO A 386 10.45 -8.82 12.20
C PRO A 386 9.31 -9.82 12.36
N THR A 387 9.53 -11.10 12.11
CA THR A 387 8.46 -12.12 12.13
C THR A 387 8.26 -12.62 13.56
N TYR A 388 7.04 -12.42 14.07
CA TYR A 388 6.60 -12.95 15.35
C TYR A 388 5.82 -14.24 15.16
N GLU A 389 6.27 -15.30 15.81
CA GLU A 389 5.61 -16.60 15.83
C GLU A 389 5.58 -17.13 17.28
N SER A 390 4.42 -17.55 17.74
CA SER A 390 4.26 -18.12 19.08
C SER A 390 3.12 -19.14 19.10
N SER A 391 3.32 -20.23 19.85
CA SER A 391 2.30 -21.26 20.04
C SER A 391 2.15 -21.52 21.54
N TYR A 392 0.94 -21.38 22.07
CA TYR A 392 0.67 -21.48 23.50
C TYR A 392 -0.76 -21.93 23.78
N ARG A 393 -0.98 -22.51 24.96
CA ARG A 393 -2.29 -22.89 25.45
C ARG A 393 -2.93 -21.76 26.25
N VAL A 394 -4.21 -21.56 26.06
CA VAL A 394 -5.03 -20.62 26.83
C VAL A 394 -6.15 -21.37 27.53
N LEU A 395 -6.36 -21.03 28.81
CA LEU A 395 -7.43 -21.60 29.62
C LEU A 395 -8.73 -20.80 29.42
N ARG A 396 -9.80 -21.52 29.09
CA ARG A 396 -11.16 -20.96 29.04
C ARG A 396 -11.80 -20.97 30.42
N PRO A 397 -12.89 -20.21 30.63
CA PRO A 397 -13.62 -20.18 31.91
C PRO A 397 -14.19 -21.53 32.35
N ASP A 398 -14.47 -22.43 31.41
CA ASP A 398 -14.95 -23.79 31.65
C ASP A 398 -13.84 -24.77 32.08
N GLY A 399 -12.60 -24.28 32.18
CA GLY A 399 -11.41 -25.08 32.50
C GLY A 399 -10.80 -25.81 31.30
N SER A 400 -11.38 -25.73 30.11
CA SER A 400 -10.79 -26.30 28.89
C SER A 400 -9.60 -25.49 28.43
N ALA A 401 -8.57 -26.19 27.91
CA ALA A 401 -7.42 -25.56 27.28
C ALA A 401 -7.58 -25.58 25.75
N ILE A 402 -7.29 -24.45 25.11
CA ILE A 402 -7.20 -24.35 23.65
C ILE A 402 -5.77 -24.03 23.23
N TRP A 403 -5.36 -24.57 22.09
CA TRP A 403 -4.09 -24.23 21.46
C TRP A 403 -4.27 -23.03 20.54
N LEU A 404 -3.51 -21.99 20.80
CA LEU A 404 -3.44 -20.81 19.95
C LEU A 404 -2.07 -20.72 19.28
N GLU A 405 -2.09 -20.36 17.99
CA GLU A 405 -0.90 -20.09 17.21
C GLU A 405 -0.97 -18.66 16.69
N ALA A 406 -0.05 -17.83 17.18
CA ALA A 406 0.03 -16.43 16.84
C ALA A 406 1.13 -16.20 15.81
N ASN A 407 0.77 -15.58 14.69
CA ASN A 407 1.68 -15.18 13.62
C ASN A 407 1.50 -13.71 13.34
N GLY A 408 2.58 -12.95 13.34
CA GLY A 408 2.51 -11.51 13.18
C GLY A 408 3.80 -10.87 12.70
N ARG A 409 3.75 -9.56 12.60
CA ARG A 409 4.89 -8.72 12.25
C ARG A 409 5.10 -7.66 13.30
N VAL A 410 6.35 -7.51 13.70
CA VAL A 410 6.80 -6.47 14.61
C VAL A 410 7.13 -5.22 13.82
N LEU A 411 6.65 -4.08 14.31
CA LEU A 411 7.01 -2.75 13.81
C LEU A 411 7.99 -2.11 14.80
N PHE A 412 9.07 -1.56 14.27
CA PHE A 412 10.14 -0.92 15.05
C PHE A 412 10.16 0.59 14.77
N ASP A 413 10.68 1.37 15.72
CA ASP A 413 10.99 2.78 15.50
C ASP A 413 12.34 2.95 14.77
N ASP A 414 12.70 4.19 14.44
CA ASP A 414 13.97 4.53 13.78
C ASP A 414 15.21 4.17 14.61
N GLN A 415 15.03 3.86 15.91
CA GLN A 415 16.09 3.44 16.83
C GLN A 415 16.15 1.92 17.02
N GLY A 416 15.33 1.16 16.29
CA GLY A 416 15.25 -0.29 16.39
C GLY A 416 14.50 -0.81 17.61
N ARG A 417 13.75 0.03 18.33
CA ARG A 417 12.92 -0.39 19.48
C ARG A 417 11.56 -0.84 18.96
N MET A 418 11.05 -1.93 19.55
CA MET A 418 9.74 -2.45 19.24
C MET A 418 8.63 -1.43 19.58
N LEU A 419 7.79 -1.09 18.60
CA LEU A 419 6.63 -0.24 18.75
C LEU A 419 5.36 -1.05 18.98
N ARG A 420 5.09 -1.99 18.08
CA ARG A 420 3.87 -2.84 18.12
C ARG A 420 4.05 -4.14 17.38
N ILE A 421 3.20 -5.11 17.72
CA ILE A 421 3.04 -6.36 16.98
C ILE A 421 1.63 -6.38 16.38
N ILE A 422 1.53 -6.66 15.09
CA ILE A 422 0.25 -6.84 14.40
C ILE A 422 0.23 -8.22 13.78
N GLY A 423 -0.83 -8.98 13.99
CA GLY A 423 -0.90 -10.33 13.49
C GLY A 423 -2.26 -10.99 13.58
N LEU A 424 -2.23 -12.30 13.35
CA LEU A 424 -3.38 -13.18 13.45
C LEU A 424 -3.09 -14.26 14.49
N VAL A 425 -4.12 -14.66 15.22
CA VAL A 425 -4.10 -15.80 16.14
C VAL A 425 -5.12 -16.81 15.65
N ALA A 426 -4.68 -18.05 15.46
CA ALA A 426 -5.52 -19.16 15.04
C ALA A 426 -5.77 -20.15 16.19
N ASP A 427 -7.00 -20.65 16.31
CA ASP A 427 -7.32 -21.82 17.13
C ASP A 427 -6.90 -23.09 16.37
N VAL A 428 -5.79 -23.68 16.81
CA VAL A 428 -5.22 -24.90 16.22
C VAL A 428 -5.48 -26.16 17.08
N THR A 429 -6.41 -26.07 18.03
CA THR A 429 -6.71 -27.15 18.98
C THR A 429 -7.01 -28.47 18.28
N ASN A 430 -7.90 -28.45 17.28
CA ASN A 430 -8.25 -29.68 16.54
C ASN A 430 -7.06 -30.27 15.81
N ARG A 431 -6.18 -29.45 15.24
CA ARG A 431 -4.95 -29.91 14.59
C ARG A 431 -4.00 -30.55 15.58
N LYS A 432 -3.75 -29.92 16.74
CA LYS A 432 -2.88 -30.44 17.79
C LYS A 432 -3.42 -31.74 18.39
N VAL A 433 -4.73 -31.82 18.67
CA VAL A 433 -5.37 -33.08 19.15
C VAL A 433 -5.25 -34.19 18.11
N ALA A 434 -5.42 -33.91 16.82
CA ALA A 434 -5.26 -34.90 15.77
C ALA A 434 -3.80 -35.37 15.65
N GLU A 435 -2.83 -34.47 15.75
CA GLU A 435 -1.39 -34.78 15.76
C GLU A 435 -1.02 -35.69 16.95
N GLU A 436 -1.50 -35.36 18.15
CA GLU A 436 -1.30 -36.19 19.36
C GLU A 436 -1.98 -37.55 19.25
N ALA A 437 -3.21 -37.59 18.73
CA ALA A 437 -3.91 -38.83 18.49
C ALA A 437 -3.16 -39.73 17.50
N LEU A 438 -2.67 -39.18 16.40
CA LEU A 438 -1.88 -39.91 15.41
C LEU A 438 -0.57 -40.44 16.02
N SER A 439 0.14 -39.63 16.80
CA SER A 439 1.35 -40.02 17.51
C SER A 439 1.06 -41.18 18.49
N SER A 440 -0.07 -41.10 19.23
CA SER A 440 -0.47 -42.19 20.15
C SER A 440 -0.80 -43.49 19.44
N VAL A 441 -1.45 -43.43 18.28
CA VAL A 441 -1.74 -44.60 17.43
C VAL A 441 -0.44 -45.22 16.92
N SER A 442 0.49 -44.37 16.41
CA SER A 442 1.81 -44.83 15.95
C SER A 442 2.58 -45.55 17.07
N ARG A 443 2.58 -45.00 18.29
CA ARG A 443 3.20 -45.62 19.46
C ARG A 443 2.62 -47.01 19.75
N ARG A 444 1.29 -47.11 19.86
CA ARG A 444 0.60 -48.37 20.12
C ARG A 444 0.87 -49.41 19.03
N MET A 445 0.93 -49.00 17.78
CA MET A 445 1.23 -49.89 16.66
C MET A 445 2.65 -50.44 16.75
N ILE A 446 3.64 -49.59 17.08
CA ILE A 446 5.04 -50.02 17.28
C ILE A 446 5.14 -51.00 18.45
N GLU A 447 4.50 -50.71 19.59
CA GLU A 447 4.46 -51.57 20.76
C GLU A 447 3.82 -52.93 20.45
N ALA A 448 2.66 -52.95 19.78
CA ALA A 448 1.98 -54.17 19.38
C ALA A 448 2.83 -54.98 18.40
N GLN A 449 3.51 -54.36 17.45
CA GLN A 449 4.43 -55.05 16.53
C GLN A 449 5.62 -55.70 17.26
N GLU A 450 6.20 -55.04 18.26
CA GLU A 450 7.29 -55.61 19.05
C GLU A 450 6.82 -56.75 19.93
N GLN A 451 5.64 -56.65 20.53
CA GLN A 451 5.03 -57.75 21.29
C GLN A 451 4.79 -58.96 20.40
N GLU A 452 4.24 -58.77 19.21
CA GLU A 452 3.98 -59.84 18.26
C GLU A 452 5.28 -60.48 17.75
N ARG A 453 6.31 -59.70 17.43
CA ARG A 453 7.64 -60.23 17.08
C ARG A 453 8.24 -61.10 18.21
N THR A 454 8.11 -60.61 19.44
CA THR A 454 8.59 -61.32 20.61
C THR A 454 7.81 -62.67 20.82
N ARG A 455 6.48 -62.63 20.61
CA ARG A 455 5.63 -63.83 20.71
C ARG A 455 6.01 -64.88 19.65
N ILE A 456 6.10 -64.40 18.37
CA ILE A 456 6.48 -65.35 17.27
C ILE A 456 7.88 -65.90 17.49
N ALA A 457 8.84 -65.12 17.93
CA ALA A 457 10.20 -65.60 18.18
C ALA A 457 10.24 -66.65 19.25
N ARG A 458 9.45 -66.49 20.34
CA ARG A 458 9.35 -67.56 21.39
C ARG A 458 8.68 -68.79 20.85
N GLU A 459 7.59 -68.69 20.11
CA GLU A 459 6.92 -69.87 19.52
C GLU A 459 7.84 -70.64 18.56
N LEU A 460 8.61 -69.93 17.73
CA LEU A 460 9.60 -70.53 16.85
C LEU A 460 10.71 -71.21 17.61
N HIS A 461 11.20 -70.64 18.70
CA HIS A 461 12.28 -71.18 19.49
C HIS A 461 11.81 -72.36 20.36
N ASP A 462 10.72 -72.13 21.14
CA ASP A 462 10.34 -73.11 22.22
C ASP A 462 9.50 -74.28 21.71
N ASP A 463 8.70 -74.10 20.66
CA ASP A 463 7.88 -75.16 20.10
C ASP A 463 8.54 -75.78 18.86
N ILE A 464 8.71 -75.02 17.80
CA ILE A 464 9.16 -75.55 16.51
C ILE A 464 10.63 -75.94 16.55
N GLY A 465 11.51 -75.13 17.15
CA GLY A 465 12.94 -75.44 17.30
C GLY A 465 13.21 -76.67 18.13
N GLN A 466 12.50 -76.80 19.27
CA GLN A 466 12.64 -77.98 20.12
C GLN A 466 12.14 -79.29 19.45
N ARG A 467 11.00 -79.25 18.75
CA ARG A 467 10.49 -80.40 17.99
C ARG A 467 11.45 -80.87 16.90
N LEU A 468 12.04 -79.89 16.16
CA LEU A 468 13.03 -80.22 15.13
C LEU A 468 14.32 -80.79 15.72
N ALA A 469 14.76 -80.32 16.91
CA ALA A 469 15.90 -80.83 17.60
C ALA A 469 15.64 -82.30 18.07
N LEU A 470 14.45 -82.53 18.64
CA LEU A 470 14.06 -83.91 19.02
C LEU A 470 14.00 -84.87 17.82
N LEU A 471 13.38 -84.38 16.68
CA LEU A 471 13.31 -85.14 15.44
C LEU A 471 14.71 -85.47 14.89
N THR A 472 15.64 -84.53 14.99
CA THR A 472 17.04 -84.75 14.57
C THR A 472 17.71 -85.80 15.40
N ILE A 473 17.51 -85.81 16.73
CA ILE A 473 18.02 -86.85 17.68
C ILE A 473 17.39 -88.20 17.39
N GLU A 474 16.07 -88.22 17.17
CA GLU A 474 15.39 -89.53 16.85
C GLU A 474 15.92 -90.11 15.53
N LEU A 475 16.10 -89.29 14.49
CA LEU A 475 16.68 -89.73 13.22
C LEU A 475 18.12 -90.23 13.39
N GLU A 476 18.92 -89.66 14.29
CA GLU A 476 20.27 -90.05 14.59
C GLU A 476 20.28 -91.41 15.31
N GLN A 477 19.44 -91.54 16.33
CA GLN A 477 19.29 -92.84 17.08
C GLN A 477 18.81 -93.96 16.17
N LEU A 478 17.85 -93.70 15.28
CA LEU A 478 17.39 -94.70 14.31
C LEU A 478 18.51 -95.06 13.30
N GLN A 479 19.36 -94.15 12.91
CA GLN A 479 20.49 -94.41 12.03
C GLN A 479 21.58 -95.25 12.71
N GLU A 480 21.85 -95.02 14.01
CA GLU A 480 22.84 -95.72 14.79
C GLU A 480 22.40 -97.16 15.20
N ASN A 481 21.13 -97.25 15.64
CA ASN A 481 20.61 -98.55 16.17
C ASN A 481 20.11 -99.47 15.05
N GLY A 482 19.94 -98.99 13.83
CA GLY A 482 19.45 -99.79 12.70
C GLY A 482 20.54 -100.70 12.07
N ARG A 483 21.01 -101.75 12.73
CA ARG A 483 22.06 -102.69 12.24
C ARG A 483 21.68 -103.45 10.96
N ASP A 484 20.37 -103.69 10.70
CA ASP A 484 19.84 -104.43 9.55
C ASP A 484 19.26 -103.52 8.42
N LEU A 485 19.47 -102.23 8.48
CA LEU A 485 18.97 -101.29 7.45
C LEU A 485 19.77 -101.37 6.15
N SER A 486 19.07 -101.42 5.01
CA SER A 486 19.74 -101.39 3.71
C SER A 486 20.54 -100.10 3.53
N ALA A 487 21.60 -100.14 2.75
CA ALA A 487 22.44 -98.93 2.47
C ALA A 487 21.64 -97.76 1.91
N GLU A 488 20.57 -98.03 1.19
CA GLU A 488 19.69 -97.01 0.62
C GLU A 488 18.83 -96.27 1.69
N VAL A 489 18.26 -97.03 2.63
CA VAL A 489 17.48 -96.47 3.75
C VAL A 489 18.38 -95.63 4.64
N ARG A 490 19.59 -96.11 4.95
CA ARG A 490 20.55 -95.36 5.76
C ARG A 490 20.96 -94.06 5.09
N ARG A 491 21.16 -94.10 3.78
CA ARG A 491 21.45 -92.85 3.00
C ARG A 491 20.28 -91.88 3.01
N ARG A 492 19.02 -92.34 2.86
CA ARG A 492 17.81 -91.54 2.96
C ARG A 492 17.64 -90.89 4.34
N MET A 493 17.84 -91.66 5.40
CA MET A 493 17.79 -91.19 6.79
C MET A 493 18.86 -90.06 7.03
N GLY A 494 20.08 -90.26 6.54
CA GLY A 494 21.13 -89.25 6.63
C GLY A 494 20.76 -87.99 5.91
N LYS A 495 20.10 -88.09 4.74
CA LYS A 495 19.59 -86.93 4.02
C LYS A 495 18.47 -86.18 4.77
N LEU A 496 17.52 -86.93 5.33
CA LEU A 496 16.42 -86.36 6.14
C LEU A 496 16.97 -85.66 7.39
N ARG A 497 17.90 -86.30 8.12
CA ARG A 497 18.55 -85.68 9.28
C ARG A 497 19.23 -84.39 8.93
N LYS A 498 19.97 -84.37 7.81
CA LYS A 498 20.63 -83.12 7.32
C LYS A 498 19.61 -82.03 7.01
N GLN A 499 18.54 -82.37 6.30
CA GLN A 499 17.48 -81.41 5.97
C GLN A 499 16.77 -80.86 7.23
N THR A 500 16.47 -81.73 8.19
CA THR A 500 15.85 -81.36 9.47
C THR A 500 16.77 -80.42 10.26
N SER A 501 18.07 -80.71 10.31
CA SER A 501 19.08 -79.86 10.96
C SER A 501 19.23 -78.53 10.28
N GLU A 502 19.20 -78.48 8.93
CA GLU A 502 19.21 -77.26 8.16
C GLU A 502 17.97 -76.40 8.46
N ILE A 503 16.76 -77.01 8.48
CA ILE A 503 15.52 -76.28 8.82
C ILE A 503 15.57 -75.83 10.28
N ALA A 504 16.07 -76.60 11.22
CA ALA A 504 16.23 -76.17 12.62
C ALA A 504 17.15 -74.96 12.75
N THR A 505 18.24 -74.93 11.98
CA THR A 505 19.17 -73.78 11.92
C THR A 505 18.50 -72.53 11.33
N ASP A 506 17.73 -72.68 10.24
CA ASP A 506 17.01 -71.58 9.62
C ASP A 506 15.94 -70.98 10.55
N ILE A 507 15.19 -71.84 11.27
CA ILE A 507 14.19 -71.41 12.26
C ILE A 507 14.86 -70.71 13.44
N GLN A 508 15.99 -71.21 13.91
CA GLN A 508 16.74 -70.54 14.97
C GLN A 508 17.25 -69.16 14.54
N ALA A 509 17.77 -69.07 13.32
CA ALA A 509 18.18 -67.81 12.76
C ALA A 509 17.00 -66.80 12.64
N LEU A 510 15.83 -67.23 12.14
CA LEU A 510 14.62 -66.42 12.05
C LEU A 510 14.11 -65.94 13.42
N SER A 511 14.14 -66.88 14.44
CA SER A 511 13.79 -66.51 15.82
C SER A 511 14.71 -65.38 16.36
N HIS A 512 16.02 -65.49 16.12
CA HIS A 512 16.99 -64.46 16.51
C HIS A 512 16.84 -63.13 15.75
N GLU A 513 16.42 -63.17 14.49
CA GLU A 513 16.11 -62.00 13.72
C GLU A 513 14.88 -61.26 14.27
N LEU A 514 13.84 -61.99 14.67
CA LEU A 514 12.62 -61.44 15.25
C LEU A 514 12.83 -60.86 16.65
N HIS A 515 13.59 -61.62 17.53
CA HIS A 515 13.87 -61.18 18.90
C HIS A 515 15.26 -61.66 19.35
N SER A 516 16.14 -60.63 19.58
CA SER A 516 17.49 -60.98 20.06
C SER A 516 17.51 -61.11 21.59
N SER A 517 17.42 -62.28 22.10
CA SER A 517 17.66 -62.61 23.54
C SER A 517 19.05 -62.16 24.00
N LYS A 518 20.04 -62.11 23.08
CA LYS A 518 21.40 -61.60 23.37
C LYS A 518 21.35 -60.09 23.81
N LEU A 519 20.34 -59.30 23.37
CA LEU A 519 20.18 -57.95 23.79
C LEU A 519 19.87 -57.79 25.29
N ASP A 520 18.99 -58.68 25.78
CA ASP A 520 18.55 -58.64 27.18
C ASP A 520 19.64 -59.14 28.15
N TYR A 521 20.48 -60.14 27.74
CA TYR A 521 21.48 -60.80 28.62
C TYR A 521 22.89 -60.23 28.43
N LEU A 522 23.27 -59.81 27.24
CA LEU A 522 24.66 -59.47 26.92
C LEU A 522 24.84 -57.97 26.61
N GLY A 523 23.74 -57.22 26.51
CA GLY A 523 23.73 -55.82 26.15
C GLY A 523 23.89 -55.55 24.64
N ILE A 524 23.70 -54.28 24.25
CA ILE A 524 23.60 -53.86 22.85
C ILE A 524 24.87 -54.14 22.04
N ALA A 525 26.06 -53.90 22.58
CA ALA A 525 27.31 -54.10 21.84
C ALA A 525 27.52 -55.55 21.40
N ALA A 526 27.24 -56.52 22.33
CA ALA A 526 27.35 -57.91 22.02
C ALA A 526 26.26 -58.40 21.06
N ALA A 527 25.04 -57.91 21.23
CA ALA A 527 23.92 -58.19 20.32
C ALA A 527 24.17 -57.70 18.90
N VAL A 528 24.64 -56.44 18.74
CA VAL A 528 25.01 -55.86 17.46
C VAL A 528 26.14 -56.60 16.78
N ARG A 529 27.21 -56.94 17.53
CA ARG A 529 28.34 -57.74 17.04
C ARG A 529 27.89 -59.10 16.50
N GLY A 530 27.07 -59.82 17.29
CA GLY A 530 26.53 -61.13 16.90
C GLY A 530 25.65 -61.01 15.65
N PHE A 531 24.75 -60.02 15.61
CA PHE A 531 23.87 -59.82 14.47
C PHE A 531 24.63 -59.41 13.19
N CYS A 532 25.59 -58.52 13.26
CA CYS A 532 26.42 -58.14 12.12
C CYS A 532 27.17 -59.33 11.54
N LYS A 533 27.73 -60.22 12.40
CA LYS A 533 28.41 -61.45 11.96
C LYS A 533 27.43 -62.43 11.28
N GLU A 534 26.33 -62.77 11.92
CA GLU A 534 25.33 -63.71 11.39
C GLU A 534 24.70 -63.19 10.10
N PHE A 535 24.34 -61.88 10.02
CA PHE A 535 23.76 -61.25 8.86
C PHE A 535 24.75 -61.18 7.69
N GLY A 536 26.02 -60.84 7.97
CA GLY A 536 27.08 -60.80 6.97
C GLY A 536 27.33 -62.16 6.31
N GLU A 537 27.38 -63.28 7.15
CA GLU A 537 27.53 -64.65 6.67
C GLU A 537 26.34 -65.06 5.79
N GLN A 538 25.09 -64.76 6.22
CA GLN A 538 23.88 -65.14 5.48
C GLN A 538 23.73 -64.36 4.15
N ARG A 539 24.04 -63.08 4.13
CA ARG A 539 23.87 -62.21 2.97
C ARG A 539 25.14 -62.08 2.10
N LYS A 540 26.24 -62.73 2.52
CA LYS A 540 27.57 -62.67 1.86
C LYS A 540 28.06 -61.24 1.74
N MET A 541 27.85 -60.45 2.81
CA MET A 541 28.23 -59.05 2.93
C MET A 541 29.29 -58.89 4.01
N GLU A 542 30.37 -58.17 3.75
CA GLU A 542 31.38 -57.85 4.77
C GLU A 542 30.86 -56.70 5.63
N ILE A 543 30.70 -56.92 6.93
CA ILE A 543 30.24 -55.90 7.89
C ILE A 543 31.36 -55.63 8.89
N ASP A 544 31.92 -54.43 8.85
CA ASP A 544 32.93 -53.97 9.81
C ASP A 544 32.21 -53.29 10.99
N PHE A 545 32.25 -53.92 12.15
CA PHE A 545 31.60 -53.38 13.37
C PHE A 545 32.64 -52.82 14.33
N LYS A 546 32.50 -51.50 14.63
CA LYS A 546 33.32 -50.77 15.62
C LYS A 546 32.44 -50.28 16.77
N THR A 547 32.97 -50.35 17.97
CA THR A 547 32.27 -49.85 19.15
C THR A 547 33.28 -49.32 20.16
N ASP A 548 32.95 -48.17 20.76
CA ASP A 548 33.65 -47.63 21.92
C ASP A 548 32.95 -48.02 23.22
N ASP A 549 33.53 -47.63 24.39
CA ASP A 549 32.96 -47.87 25.69
C ASP A 549 31.55 -47.25 25.82
N LEU A 550 30.55 -48.10 26.04
CA LEU A 550 29.17 -47.72 26.23
C LEU A 550 28.80 -47.66 27.71
N PRO A 551 27.94 -46.71 28.14
CA PRO A 551 27.48 -46.69 29.52
C PRO A 551 26.73 -47.95 29.89
N ARG A 552 26.97 -48.46 31.14
CA ARG A 552 26.29 -49.64 31.68
C ARG A 552 25.68 -49.31 33.03
N PRO A 553 24.38 -49.59 33.25
CA PRO A 553 23.42 -50.22 32.32
C PRO A 553 22.83 -49.21 31.34
N LEU A 554 22.60 -49.61 30.09
CA LEU A 554 21.85 -48.85 29.12
C LEU A 554 20.33 -49.20 29.21
N PRO A 555 19.41 -48.24 29.18
CA PRO A 555 17.98 -48.53 29.16
C PRO A 555 17.59 -49.48 28.02
N ARG A 556 16.69 -50.41 28.35
CA ARG A 556 16.26 -51.47 27.41
C ARG A 556 15.64 -50.87 26.14
N ASP A 557 14.81 -49.84 26.31
CA ASP A 557 14.09 -49.21 25.20
C ASP A 557 15.05 -48.54 24.20
N ILE A 558 16.12 -47.89 24.69
CA ILE A 558 17.18 -47.33 23.86
C ILE A 558 17.92 -48.45 23.11
N SER A 559 18.29 -49.50 23.81
CA SER A 559 18.99 -50.64 23.23
C SER A 559 18.16 -51.34 22.14
N LEU A 560 16.87 -51.55 22.39
CA LEU A 560 15.94 -52.15 21.43
C LEU A 560 15.72 -51.26 20.22
N CYS A 561 15.50 -49.94 20.42
CA CYS A 561 15.32 -48.97 19.34
C CYS A 561 16.53 -48.98 18.39
N LEU A 562 17.74 -48.80 18.92
CA LEU A 562 18.96 -48.80 18.11
C LEU A 562 19.19 -50.13 17.39
N PHE A 563 18.88 -51.25 18.05
CA PHE A 563 18.99 -52.57 17.43
C PHE A 563 18.01 -52.72 16.25
N ARG A 564 16.77 -52.22 16.37
CA ARG A 564 15.79 -52.20 15.27
C ARG A 564 16.21 -51.28 14.12
N VAL A 565 16.78 -50.14 14.43
CA VAL A 565 17.35 -49.22 13.40
C VAL A 565 18.47 -49.93 12.65
N LEU A 566 19.37 -50.62 13.37
CA LEU A 566 20.44 -51.40 12.74
C LEU A 566 19.88 -52.48 11.79
N GLN A 567 18.90 -53.27 12.27
CA GLN A 567 18.29 -54.34 11.47
C GLN A 567 17.70 -53.79 10.18
N GLU A 568 16.93 -52.71 10.26
CA GLU A 568 16.31 -52.08 9.10
C GLU A 568 17.34 -51.45 8.15
N ALA A 569 18.37 -50.79 8.69
CA ALA A 569 19.44 -50.21 7.91
C ALA A 569 20.23 -51.27 7.11
N LEU A 570 20.62 -52.37 7.77
CA LEU A 570 21.33 -53.47 7.10
C LEU A 570 20.44 -54.18 6.08
N ASN A 571 19.15 -54.39 6.38
CA ASN A 571 18.19 -54.95 5.43
C ASN A 571 18.03 -54.05 4.19
N ASN A 572 17.97 -52.72 4.37
CA ASN A 572 17.90 -51.79 3.27
C ASN A 572 19.18 -51.81 2.44
N SER A 573 20.35 -51.87 3.07
CA SER A 573 21.62 -51.99 2.36
C SER A 573 21.66 -53.31 1.57
N ALA A 574 21.25 -54.44 2.14
CA ALA A 574 21.24 -55.73 1.44
C ALA A 574 20.25 -55.77 0.27
N LYS A 575 19.08 -55.14 0.39
CA LYS A 575 18.01 -55.17 -0.63
C LYS A 575 18.18 -54.17 -1.75
N HIS A 576 18.71 -52.99 -1.41
CA HIS A 576 18.60 -51.82 -2.29
C HIS A 576 19.95 -51.22 -2.71
N SER A 577 21.03 -51.41 -1.90
CA SER A 577 22.28 -50.71 -2.21
C SER A 577 23.18 -51.52 -3.18
N GLY A 578 23.09 -52.85 -3.19
CA GLY A 578 24.01 -53.71 -3.92
C GLY A 578 25.44 -53.66 -3.37
N ALA A 579 25.66 -53.08 -2.20
CA ALA A 579 26.97 -52.99 -1.55
C ALA A 579 27.42 -54.36 -1.04
N GLN A 580 28.70 -54.68 -1.22
CA GLN A 580 29.34 -55.88 -0.65
C GLN A 580 29.97 -55.62 0.73
N ARG A 581 30.11 -54.34 1.11
CA ARG A 581 30.68 -53.92 2.38
C ARG A 581 29.81 -52.87 3.05
N CYS A 582 29.63 -53.02 4.38
CA CYS A 582 28.92 -52.07 5.22
C CYS A 582 29.74 -51.82 6.49
N GLU A 583 29.74 -50.59 6.96
CA GLU A 583 30.42 -50.17 8.19
C GLU A 583 29.35 -49.82 9.25
N VAL A 584 29.50 -50.37 10.45
CA VAL A 584 28.59 -50.11 11.57
C VAL A 584 29.41 -49.63 12.76
N GLU A 585 29.05 -48.44 13.26
CA GLU A 585 29.71 -47.84 14.43
C GLU A 585 28.67 -47.54 15.51
N LEU A 586 29.02 -47.92 16.75
CA LEU A 586 28.18 -47.68 17.92
C LEU A 586 29.05 -47.07 19.02
N TRP A 587 28.73 -45.81 19.40
CA TRP A 587 29.50 -45.11 20.44
C TRP A 587 28.57 -44.24 21.29
N ALA A 588 29.05 -43.78 22.43
CA ALA A 588 28.33 -42.85 23.31
C ALA A 588 29.17 -41.60 23.62
N THR A 589 28.48 -40.51 23.82
CA THR A 589 28.99 -39.27 24.44
C THR A 589 28.44 -39.18 25.87
N SER A 590 28.74 -38.11 26.59
CA SER A 590 28.17 -37.85 27.92
C SER A 590 26.63 -37.68 27.89
N GLU A 591 26.07 -37.27 26.77
CA GLU A 591 24.66 -36.89 26.65
C GLU A 591 23.85 -37.82 25.74
N GLU A 592 24.47 -38.41 24.71
CA GLU A 592 23.78 -39.15 23.66
C GLU A 592 24.48 -40.47 23.32
N ILE A 593 23.71 -41.43 22.83
CA ILE A 593 24.23 -42.64 22.18
C ILE A 593 23.98 -42.57 20.68
N HIS A 594 24.95 -43.01 19.90
CA HIS A 594 24.99 -42.91 18.45
C HIS A 594 25.13 -44.27 17.81
N LEU A 595 24.34 -44.52 16.76
CA LEU A 595 24.50 -45.66 15.86
C LEU A 595 24.65 -45.11 14.43
N ARG A 596 25.75 -45.44 13.76
CA ARG A 596 26.00 -45.10 12.37
C ARG A 596 26.11 -46.38 11.55
N VAL A 597 25.36 -46.47 10.46
CA VAL A 597 25.40 -47.55 9.48
C VAL A 597 25.67 -46.94 8.11
N SER A 598 26.78 -47.36 7.47
CA SER A 598 27.19 -46.80 6.20
C SER A 598 27.44 -47.90 5.19
N ASP A 599 26.86 -47.76 3.99
CA ASP A 599 27.13 -48.64 2.84
C ASP A 599 27.72 -47.82 1.66
N SER A 600 28.48 -48.51 0.81
CA SER A 600 29.10 -47.94 -0.38
C SER A 600 28.36 -48.32 -1.66
N GLY A 601 27.05 -48.50 -1.60
CA GLY A 601 26.24 -48.96 -2.72
C GLY A 601 25.69 -47.90 -3.64
N ALA A 602 24.53 -48.16 -4.26
CA ALA A 602 23.92 -47.33 -5.28
C ALA A 602 23.46 -45.95 -4.76
N GLY A 603 23.15 -45.83 -3.46
CA GLY A 603 22.58 -44.61 -2.89
C GLY A 603 21.26 -44.17 -3.54
N PHE A 604 20.67 -43.10 -3.07
CA PHE A 604 19.46 -42.52 -3.62
C PHE A 604 19.44 -40.99 -3.44
N ASP A 605 18.53 -40.30 -4.16
CA ASP A 605 18.32 -38.87 -4.02
C ASP A 605 17.47 -38.57 -2.78
N ASN A 606 18.04 -37.86 -1.83
CA ASN A 606 17.41 -37.52 -0.55
C ASN A 606 16.09 -36.69 -0.72
N GLU A 607 16.01 -35.80 -1.71
CA GLU A 607 14.82 -34.97 -1.93
C GLU A 607 13.65 -35.78 -2.52
N VAL A 608 13.96 -36.73 -3.39
CA VAL A 608 12.96 -37.66 -3.92
C VAL A 608 12.49 -38.65 -2.82
N ALA A 609 13.42 -39.14 -2.00
CA ALA A 609 13.11 -40.04 -0.92
C ALA A 609 12.28 -39.41 0.20
N LYS A 610 12.43 -38.10 0.48
CA LYS A 610 11.56 -37.36 1.43
C LYS A 610 10.09 -37.37 1.01
N LYS A 611 9.79 -37.37 -0.30
CA LYS A 611 8.42 -37.41 -0.85
C LYS A 611 7.82 -38.82 -0.92
N THR A 612 8.66 -39.84 -1.05
CA THR A 612 8.24 -41.24 -1.25
C THR A 612 8.87 -42.16 -0.22
N ARG A 613 8.99 -41.70 1.04
CA ARG A 613 9.62 -42.48 2.13
C ARG A 613 8.99 -43.88 2.23
N GLY A 614 9.81 -44.91 2.06
CA GLY A 614 9.43 -46.30 2.32
C GLY A 614 9.07 -46.52 3.79
N LEU A 615 8.20 -47.47 4.07
CA LEU A 615 7.73 -47.80 5.43
C LEU A 615 8.89 -48.03 6.42
N GLY A 616 10.03 -48.57 5.98
CA GLY A 616 11.20 -48.83 6.83
C GLY A 616 11.83 -47.53 7.37
N LEU A 617 12.00 -46.48 6.53
CA LEU A 617 12.58 -45.20 6.96
C LEU A 617 11.64 -44.50 7.94
N ILE A 618 10.33 -44.51 7.68
CA ILE A 618 9.31 -43.94 8.58
C ILE A 618 9.35 -44.68 9.93
N SER A 619 9.41 -46.02 9.93
CA SER A 619 9.47 -46.80 11.16
C SER A 619 10.71 -46.49 12.01
N MET A 620 11.88 -46.30 11.37
CA MET A 620 13.10 -45.93 12.09
C MET A 620 12.96 -44.51 12.72
N GLU A 621 12.42 -43.56 11.98
CA GLU A 621 12.22 -42.19 12.47
C GLU A 621 11.23 -42.16 13.64
N GLU A 622 10.08 -42.83 13.53
CA GLU A 622 9.06 -42.86 14.57
C GLU A 622 9.56 -43.54 15.85
N ARG A 623 10.34 -44.66 15.73
CA ARG A 623 10.96 -45.32 16.89
C ARG A 623 11.93 -44.39 17.63
N LEU A 624 12.74 -43.62 16.91
CA LEU A 624 13.67 -42.67 17.50
C LEU A 624 12.94 -41.51 18.17
N LYS A 625 11.89 -40.94 17.53
CA LYS A 625 11.05 -39.89 18.11
C LYS A 625 10.43 -40.29 19.45
N LEU A 626 10.04 -41.54 19.61
CA LEU A 626 9.50 -42.04 20.90
C LEU A 626 10.48 -41.89 22.07
N LEU A 627 11.77 -41.82 21.78
CA LEU A 627 12.87 -41.69 22.75
C LEU A 627 13.53 -40.29 22.67
N ASN A 628 12.86 -39.30 22.07
CA ASN A 628 13.40 -37.97 21.79
C ASN A 628 14.71 -38.02 20.96
N GLY A 629 14.91 -39.10 20.22
CA GLY A 629 16.06 -39.30 19.34
C GLY A 629 15.85 -38.72 17.96
N THR A 630 16.94 -38.61 17.19
CA THR A 630 16.93 -38.06 15.83
C THR A 630 17.54 -39.04 14.84
N LEU A 631 17.00 -39.05 13.60
CA LEU A 631 17.52 -39.81 12.47
C LEU A 631 18.06 -38.85 11.42
N SER A 632 19.32 -39.04 11.04
CA SER A 632 19.93 -38.35 9.91
C SER A 632 20.30 -39.35 8.82
N ILE A 633 19.90 -39.05 7.57
CA ILE A 633 20.19 -39.89 6.41
C ILE A 633 20.96 -39.04 5.41
N ASP A 634 22.18 -39.48 5.08
CA ASP A 634 22.97 -38.91 4.02
C ASP A 634 23.14 -39.95 2.91
N SER A 635 22.54 -39.68 1.75
CA SER A 635 22.61 -40.57 0.60
C SER A 635 22.81 -39.78 -0.68
N GLN A 636 23.71 -40.28 -1.51
CA GLN A 636 23.97 -39.72 -2.82
C GLN A 636 24.06 -40.84 -3.85
N LEU A 637 23.47 -40.63 -5.02
CA LEU A 637 23.53 -41.59 -6.13
C LEU A 637 24.98 -42.02 -6.42
N LYS A 638 25.22 -43.33 -6.41
CA LYS A 638 26.52 -44.00 -6.65
C LYS A 638 27.61 -43.70 -5.58
N ARG A 639 27.24 -43.17 -4.43
CA ARG A 639 28.17 -42.92 -3.30
C ARG A 639 27.77 -43.63 -2.02
N GLY A 640 26.66 -44.38 -2.06
CA GLY A 640 26.16 -45.11 -0.92
C GLY A 640 25.23 -44.31 -0.02
N THR A 641 24.93 -44.91 1.14
CA THR A 641 24.02 -44.34 2.13
C THR A 641 24.63 -44.44 3.52
N THR A 642 24.54 -43.37 4.29
CA THR A 642 24.86 -43.33 5.72
C THR A 642 23.61 -42.97 6.52
N ILE A 643 23.23 -43.84 7.44
CA ILE A 643 22.16 -43.68 8.40
C ILE A 643 22.79 -43.43 9.77
N HIS A 644 22.43 -42.32 10.41
CA HIS A 644 22.94 -41.96 11.72
C HIS A 644 21.76 -41.70 12.67
N ALA A 645 21.61 -42.57 13.65
CA ALA A 645 20.64 -42.46 14.72
C ALA A 645 21.29 -41.94 15.99
N ARG A 646 20.65 -41.00 16.66
CA ARG A 646 21.09 -40.43 17.94
C ARG A 646 19.96 -40.51 18.94
N VAL A 647 20.24 -40.88 20.18
CA VAL A 647 19.26 -40.98 21.27
C VAL A 647 19.86 -40.38 22.55
N PRO A 648 19.17 -39.42 23.21
CA PRO A 648 19.61 -38.85 24.48
C PRO A 648 19.65 -39.94 25.58
N LEU A 649 20.70 -39.92 26.39
CA LEU A 649 20.86 -40.85 27.51
C LEU A 649 19.98 -40.50 28.72
N ASN A 650 19.52 -39.24 28.83
CA ASN A 650 18.74 -38.71 29.95
C ASN A 650 17.22 -38.78 29.80
N SER A 651 16.69 -39.47 28.80
CA SER A 651 15.24 -39.51 28.49
C SER A 651 14.39 -40.38 29.43
N GLY A 652 14.91 -40.76 30.59
CA GLY A 652 14.28 -41.81 31.43
C GLY A 652 13.84 -41.43 32.86
N SER A 653 13.99 -40.18 33.37
CA SER A 653 13.71 -39.94 34.80
C SER A 653 12.56 -39.00 35.15
N ASP A 654 12.07 -38.15 34.23
CA ASP A 654 11.03 -37.16 34.57
C ASP A 654 9.59 -37.49 34.17
N ALA A 655 9.37 -38.45 33.27
CA ALA A 655 8.01 -38.84 32.85
C ALA A 655 7.25 -39.72 33.87
N MET A 656 7.92 -40.24 34.92
CA MET A 656 7.28 -41.09 35.94
C MET A 656 6.99 -40.37 37.28
N ARG A 657 7.36 -39.10 37.42
CA ARG A 657 7.12 -38.33 38.66
C ARG A 657 5.87 -37.44 38.65
N THR A 658 5.14 -37.34 37.52
CA THR A 658 3.93 -36.48 37.41
C THR A 658 2.62 -37.27 37.26
N ALA A 659 2.62 -38.56 37.46
CA ALA A 659 1.42 -39.39 37.49
C ALA A 659 1.35 -40.18 38.82
N GLY A 660 1.27 -39.43 39.93
CA GLY A 660 1.01 -39.95 41.27
C GLY A 660 -0.03 -39.09 41.96
#